data_7d6fe0e09d96c2801fd5acd88fbec289
#
_entry.id   7d6fe0e09d96c2801fd5acd88fbec289
#
_cell.length_a   1.000
_cell.length_b   1.000
_cell.length_c   1.000
_cell.angle_alpha   90.00
_cell.angle_beta   90.00
_cell.angle_gamma   90.00
#
_symmetry.space_group_name_H-M   'P 1'
#
loop_
_entity.id
_entity.type
_entity.pdbx_description
1 polymer ?
#
loop_
_entity_poly.entity_id
_entity_poly.type
_entity_poly.pdbx_seq_one_letter_code
_entity_poly.pdbx_strand_id
1 'polypeptide(L)'
;MAENATNIILQVEGMDCTTCALGITKNLQKKGLENVYVDFATGEATFLLNDKIKLQSIIKGINDLGYKVVDSKYLEENKGKIATIEKRFYFTLPFTIILFFGHMLLPHDFILNKPYAQLIICVPVFIIGIIQFGKSAWGSLKSGVPNMDVLVFTGSASAFIYSIIGMYLYIGTPMVHNYLFFETTASVISLVLLGNVFEQRSVKKTTTAISELIAIQVTKAKMIGLQMGKELITEVEYKNIPVGAILQVNSGDKIPVDGEIFSGDASIDESMITGERLPVEKSISDKVIGGTIVVKGNIRMRAENVGDQTLLAKIIGLVKKAQQDKPDIQKLGDKISAIFVPVVLGIAILTFFVNYFFIDLTSFTNPLQESIMRSIAVLVISCPCAMGLATPTAVMVGIGRAAKNGILIKGGSTLEEFAKIKNIVFDKTGTLTTGNFKINSINIHNGVSEEEVKEILYSLEIHSSHPIAKSIVAALKGTVGREFKTVKEEKGLGITAQDHQNNIYQIGSYKIASEFPKNEIHDIYVLKNNILIATVDIEDDVKLNVKETIDDFNKGGINTILISGDNRKNCESLAQKVYINKVYSEQSPAQKLALIEILTKEGSTAMVGDGINDAPALAKATVGISLSNATQVAINAAQIILLNNNDLSTLRHANLISKHTLLTIKQNLFWAFFYNIVAIPIAACGLLSPAFGALTMAFSDVIVIGNSIRLKTKKLS
;
A
#
# COMPACT_ATOMS: atom_id res chain seq x y z
N MET A 1 -32.90 -0.89 -8.74
CA MET A 1 -32.36 -1.51 -9.96
C MET A 1 -30.90 -1.14 -10.01
N ALA A 2 -30.00 -2.06 -9.65
CA ALA A 2 -28.57 -1.84 -9.77
C ALA A 2 -28.23 -1.87 -11.27
N GLU A 3 -27.90 -0.71 -11.86
CA GLU A 3 -27.34 -0.63 -13.19
C GLU A 3 -26.05 -1.45 -13.22
N ASN A 4 -25.89 -2.28 -14.25
CA ASN A 4 -24.69 -3.09 -14.51
C ASN A 4 -23.51 -2.17 -14.86
N ALA A 5 -22.90 -1.56 -13.84
CA ALA A 5 -21.70 -0.75 -14.02
C ALA A 5 -20.49 -1.68 -14.07
N THR A 6 -19.81 -1.72 -15.22
CA THR A 6 -18.60 -2.53 -15.41
C THR A 6 -17.37 -1.71 -15.04
N ASN A 7 -16.49 -2.26 -14.20
CA ASN A 7 -15.20 -1.64 -13.88
C ASN A 7 -14.24 -1.82 -15.06
N ILE A 8 -13.80 -0.72 -15.67
CA ILE A 8 -12.89 -0.70 -16.81
C ILE A 8 -11.53 -0.18 -16.37
N ILE A 9 -10.48 -0.84 -16.82
CA ILE A 9 -9.09 -0.42 -16.63
C ILE A 9 -8.49 -0.18 -18.02
N LEU A 10 -8.04 1.05 -18.27
CA LEU A 10 -7.33 1.43 -19.49
C LEU A 10 -5.86 1.71 -19.16
N GLN A 11 -4.96 1.30 -20.03
CA GLN A 11 -3.56 1.68 -19.98
C GLN A 11 -3.32 2.94 -20.80
N VAL A 12 -2.71 3.95 -20.19
CA VAL A 12 -2.49 5.28 -20.77
C VAL A 12 -1.00 5.59 -20.77
N GLU A 13 -0.42 5.79 -21.95
CA GLU A 13 0.95 6.27 -22.13
C GLU A 13 1.01 7.80 -22.21
N GLY A 14 2.16 8.36 -21.75
CA GLY A 14 2.43 9.80 -21.82
C GLY A 14 2.00 10.58 -20.59
N MET A 15 1.59 9.90 -19.52
CA MET A 15 1.37 10.52 -18.20
C MET A 15 2.70 10.57 -17.44
N ASP A 16 3.28 11.75 -17.34
CA ASP A 16 4.60 11.92 -16.73
C ASP A 16 4.51 12.58 -15.34
N CYS A 17 3.29 12.97 -14.87
CA CYS A 17 3.12 13.61 -13.57
C CYS A 17 1.71 13.47 -13.00
N THR A 18 1.56 13.76 -11.70
CA THR A 18 0.25 13.74 -10.99
C THR A 18 -0.75 14.73 -11.58
N THR A 19 -0.29 15.89 -12.06
CA THR A 19 -1.17 16.90 -12.70
C THR A 19 -1.75 16.39 -14.03
N CYS A 20 -0.99 15.58 -14.78
CA CYS A 20 -1.46 14.90 -15.98
C CYS A 20 -2.60 13.92 -15.64
N ALA A 21 -2.40 13.08 -14.62
CA ALA A 21 -3.43 12.16 -14.11
C ALA A 21 -4.69 12.91 -13.63
N LEU A 22 -4.51 14.05 -12.97
CA LEU A 22 -5.63 14.91 -12.52
C LEU A 22 -6.40 15.51 -13.71
N GLY A 23 -5.71 15.92 -14.77
CA GLY A 23 -6.32 16.43 -16.00
C GLY A 23 -7.21 15.38 -16.66
N ILE A 24 -6.73 14.13 -16.78
CA ILE A 24 -7.51 13.00 -17.29
C ILE A 24 -8.70 12.71 -16.37
N THR A 25 -8.48 12.65 -15.04
CA THR A 25 -9.54 12.44 -14.04
C THR A 25 -10.67 13.44 -14.21
N LYS A 26 -10.36 14.75 -14.26
CA LYS A 26 -11.37 15.79 -14.46
C LYS A 26 -12.09 15.67 -15.80
N ASN A 27 -11.39 15.31 -16.87
CA ASN A 27 -12.01 15.10 -18.19
C ASN A 27 -13.02 13.95 -18.15
N LEU A 28 -12.66 12.84 -17.53
CA LEU A 28 -13.52 11.67 -17.39
C LEU A 28 -14.74 11.96 -16.49
N GLN A 29 -14.55 12.69 -15.39
CA GLN A 29 -15.64 13.14 -14.51
C GLN A 29 -16.60 14.11 -15.22
N LYS A 30 -16.09 15.04 -16.03
CA LYS A 30 -16.94 15.94 -16.87
C LYS A 30 -17.78 15.16 -17.87
N LYS A 31 -17.36 13.97 -18.29
CA LYS A 31 -18.14 13.06 -19.15
C LYS A 31 -19.18 12.24 -18.39
N GLY A 32 -19.31 12.42 -17.07
CA GLY A 32 -20.30 11.74 -16.22
C GLY A 32 -19.85 10.35 -15.73
N LEU A 33 -18.55 10.06 -15.75
CA LEU A 33 -18.02 8.82 -15.18
C LEU A 33 -17.82 8.96 -13.67
N GLU A 34 -18.21 7.92 -12.95
CA GLU A 34 -18.04 7.82 -11.49
C GLU A 34 -16.86 6.94 -11.11
N ASN A 35 -16.37 7.09 -9.87
CA ASN A 35 -15.24 6.34 -9.32
C ASN A 35 -14.00 6.36 -10.22
N VAL A 36 -13.74 7.52 -10.85
CA VAL A 36 -12.58 7.70 -11.74
C VAL A 36 -11.30 7.78 -10.91
N TYR A 37 -10.40 6.88 -11.18
CA TYR A 37 -9.05 6.88 -10.62
C TYR A 37 -8.03 6.78 -11.75
N VAL A 38 -7.04 7.68 -11.74
CA VAL A 38 -5.94 7.68 -12.72
C VAL A 38 -4.62 7.73 -11.97
N ASP A 39 -3.76 6.77 -12.27
CA ASP A 39 -2.43 6.64 -11.68
C ASP A 39 -1.34 6.80 -12.75
N PHE A 40 -0.55 7.84 -12.61
CA PHE A 40 0.55 8.12 -13.55
C PHE A 40 1.72 7.13 -13.39
N ALA A 41 1.92 6.54 -12.19
CA ALA A 41 3.04 5.65 -11.91
C ALA A 41 2.86 4.26 -12.55
N THR A 42 1.61 3.75 -12.57
CA THR A 42 1.24 2.50 -13.24
C THR A 42 0.76 2.71 -14.66
N GLY A 43 0.39 3.95 -15.03
CA GLY A 43 -0.23 4.26 -16.30
C GLY A 43 -1.69 3.81 -16.39
N GLU A 44 -2.33 3.45 -15.28
CA GLU A 44 -3.69 2.91 -15.27
C GLU A 44 -4.74 4.01 -15.05
N ALA A 45 -5.81 3.98 -15.85
CA ALA A 45 -7.03 4.76 -15.65
C ALA A 45 -8.20 3.80 -15.41
N THR A 46 -8.77 3.84 -14.19
CA THR A 46 -9.87 2.97 -13.75
C THR A 46 -11.13 3.80 -13.55
N PHE A 47 -12.28 3.31 -13.99
CA PHE A 47 -13.58 3.97 -13.84
C PHE A 47 -14.74 2.99 -13.98
N LEU A 48 -15.91 3.37 -13.46
CA LEU A 48 -17.15 2.65 -13.71
C LEU A 48 -17.79 3.13 -15.02
N LEU A 49 -17.96 2.20 -15.96
CA LEU A 49 -18.61 2.47 -17.25
C LEU A 49 -20.10 2.18 -17.12
N ASN A 50 -20.92 3.20 -17.37
CA ASN A 50 -22.37 3.09 -17.48
C ASN A 50 -22.75 2.82 -18.95
N ASP A 51 -23.84 2.07 -19.19
CA ASP A 51 -24.35 1.74 -20.53
C ASP A 51 -24.61 2.96 -21.43
N LYS A 52 -24.72 4.16 -20.85
CA LYS A 52 -24.97 5.42 -21.56
C LYS A 52 -23.75 6.00 -22.29
N ILE A 53 -22.52 5.57 -21.92
CA ILE A 53 -21.28 6.16 -22.42
C ILE A 53 -20.48 5.14 -23.21
N LYS A 54 -20.20 5.43 -24.49
CA LYS A 54 -19.40 4.54 -25.35
C LYS A 54 -17.90 4.63 -24.97
N LEU A 55 -17.26 3.48 -24.77
CA LEU A 55 -15.82 3.37 -24.44
C LEU A 55 -14.93 4.13 -25.46
N GLN A 56 -15.28 4.10 -26.75
CA GLN A 56 -14.56 4.84 -27.78
C GLN A 56 -14.55 6.37 -27.57
N SER A 57 -15.63 6.94 -27.00
CA SER A 57 -15.70 8.38 -26.66
C SER A 57 -14.76 8.72 -25.50
N ILE A 58 -14.54 7.76 -24.56
CA ILE A 58 -13.63 7.91 -23.45
C ILE A 58 -12.18 7.88 -23.97
N ILE A 59 -11.84 6.88 -24.78
CA ILE A 59 -10.51 6.73 -25.41
C ILE A 59 -10.16 7.97 -26.23
N LYS A 60 -11.11 8.46 -27.05
CA LYS A 60 -10.93 9.70 -27.82
C LYS A 60 -10.66 10.88 -26.89
N GLY A 61 -11.41 11.02 -25.80
CA GLY A 61 -11.22 12.12 -24.85
C GLY A 61 -9.86 12.12 -24.16
N ILE A 62 -9.30 10.95 -23.87
CA ILE A 62 -7.93 10.82 -23.34
C ILE A 62 -6.90 11.18 -24.41
N ASN A 63 -7.10 10.70 -25.65
CA ASN A 63 -6.19 11.00 -26.76
C ASN A 63 -6.21 12.50 -27.14
N ASP A 64 -7.35 13.16 -27.06
CA ASP A 64 -7.51 14.61 -27.35
C ASP A 64 -6.75 15.49 -26.33
N LEU A 65 -6.47 14.95 -25.13
CA LEU A 65 -5.60 15.59 -24.12
C LEU A 65 -4.10 15.40 -24.39
N GLY A 66 -3.73 14.68 -25.46
CA GLY A 66 -2.34 14.42 -25.82
C GLY A 66 -1.74 13.12 -25.27
N TYR A 67 -2.54 12.30 -24.58
CA TYR A 67 -2.15 10.98 -24.08
C TYR A 67 -2.56 9.88 -25.04
N LYS A 68 -2.03 8.67 -24.87
CA LYS A 68 -2.33 7.53 -25.74
C LYS A 68 -2.84 6.33 -24.92
N VAL A 69 -4.05 5.86 -25.23
CA VAL A 69 -4.55 4.60 -24.68
C VAL A 69 -3.95 3.44 -25.46
N VAL A 70 -3.36 2.48 -24.73
CA VAL A 70 -2.69 1.29 -25.30
C VAL A 70 -3.31 0.00 -24.75
N ASP A 71 -3.23 -1.10 -25.50
CA ASP A 71 -3.68 -2.40 -25.04
C ASP A 71 -2.65 -3.03 -24.09
N SER A 72 -3.10 -3.83 -23.13
CA SER A 72 -2.23 -4.57 -22.19
C SER A 72 -1.24 -5.49 -22.92
N LYS A 73 -1.62 -6.09 -24.06
CA LYS A 73 -0.74 -6.88 -24.92
C LYS A 73 0.43 -6.07 -25.46
N TYR A 74 0.19 -4.79 -25.81
CA TYR A 74 1.24 -3.89 -26.30
C TYR A 74 2.32 -3.64 -25.24
N LEU A 75 1.96 -3.60 -23.97
CA LEU A 75 2.92 -3.43 -22.86
C LEU A 75 3.76 -4.70 -22.64
N GLU A 76 3.17 -5.88 -22.79
CA GLU A 76 3.90 -7.14 -22.65
C GLU A 76 4.93 -7.32 -23.78
N GLU A 77 4.57 -7.02 -25.02
CA GLU A 77 5.47 -7.09 -26.18
C GLU A 77 6.60 -6.06 -26.13
N ASN A 78 6.40 -4.95 -25.40
CA ASN A 78 7.38 -3.88 -25.25
C ASN A 78 8.13 -3.91 -23.91
N LYS A 79 7.94 -4.93 -23.08
CA LYS A 79 8.76 -5.15 -21.89
C LYS A 79 10.24 -5.29 -22.29
N GLY A 80 11.07 -4.37 -21.76
CA GLY A 80 12.51 -4.34 -22.04
C GLY A 80 12.94 -3.41 -23.17
N LYS A 81 12.03 -2.82 -23.96
CA LYS A 81 12.38 -1.77 -24.93
C LYS A 81 12.62 -0.43 -24.19
N ILE A 82 13.54 0.35 -24.76
CA ILE A 82 13.85 1.71 -24.27
C ILE A 82 12.57 2.55 -24.30
N ALA A 83 12.25 3.20 -23.18
CA ALA A 83 11.06 4.06 -23.08
C ALA A 83 11.07 5.19 -24.13
N THR A 84 9.90 5.63 -24.58
CA THR A 84 9.78 6.67 -25.60
C THR A 84 10.50 7.96 -25.19
N ILE A 85 10.43 8.36 -23.91
CA ILE A 85 11.14 9.53 -23.36
C ILE A 85 12.66 9.34 -23.42
N GLU A 86 13.17 8.17 -23.07
CA GLU A 86 14.59 7.87 -23.15
C GLU A 86 15.12 7.99 -24.60
N LYS A 87 14.35 7.50 -25.59
CA LYS A 87 14.71 7.65 -27.00
C LYS A 87 14.75 9.10 -27.42
N ARG A 88 13.77 9.91 -26.97
CA ARG A 88 13.75 11.35 -27.25
C ARG A 88 14.94 12.07 -26.62
N PHE A 89 15.27 11.75 -25.36
CA PHE A 89 16.45 12.29 -24.68
C PHE A 89 17.74 11.94 -25.41
N TYR A 90 17.98 10.66 -25.71
CA TYR A 90 19.19 10.26 -26.43
C TYR A 90 19.28 10.86 -27.84
N PHE A 91 18.16 11.13 -28.48
CA PHE A 91 18.12 11.84 -29.76
C PHE A 91 18.49 13.31 -29.62
N THR A 92 17.95 14.02 -28.61
CA THR A 92 18.22 15.47 -28.42
C THR A 92 19.59 15.76 -27.87
N LEU A 93 20.19 14.85 -27.12
CA LEU A 93 21.43 15.02 -26.38
C LEU A 93 22.63 15.46 -27.27
N PRO A 94 22.92 14.81 -28.43
CA PRO A 94 24.05 15.23 -29.29
C PRO A 94 23.90 16.67 -29.81
N PHE A 95 22.71 17.07 -30.24
CA PHE A 95 22.43 18.40 -30.73
C PHE A 95 22.64 19.46 -29.63
N THR A 96 22.14 19.14 -28.42
CA THR A 96 22.29 20.03 -27.26
C THR A 96 23.78 20.19 -26.86
N ILE A 97 24.54 19.09 -26.83
CA ILE A 97 25.96 19.13 -26.53
C ILE A 97 26.71 19.99 -27.54
N ILE A 98 26.42 19.83 -28.83
CA ILE A 98 27.06 20.63 -29.89
C ILE A 98 26.75 22.12 -29.72
N LEU A 99 25.45 22.48 -29.44
CA LEU A 99 25.08 23.89 -29.24
C LEU A 99 25.71 24.46 -27.96
N PHE A 100 25.66 23.72 -26.85
CA PHE A 100 26.17 24.20 -25.56
C PHE A 100 27.70 24.42 -25.59
N PHE A 101 28.42 23.39 -25.98
CA PHE A 101 29.89 23.50 -26.04
C PHE A 101 30.39 24.36 -27.22
N GLY A 102 29.65 24.39 -28.34
CA GLY A 102 29.92 25.30 -29.45
C GLY A 102 29.84 26.77 -29.01
N HIS A 103 28.78 27.12 -28.26
CA HIS A 103 28.62 28.48 -27.74
C HIS A 103 29.64 28.82 -26.67
N MET A 104 29.97 27.87 -25.77
CA MET A 104 30.83 28.12 -24.63
C MET A 104 32.35 28.12 -24.96
N LEU A 105 32.79 27.21 -25.85
CA LEU A 105 34.21 26.94 -26.07
C LEU A 105 34.80 27.49 -27.38
N LEU A 106 33.93 27.75 -28.38
CA LEU A 106 34.40 28.18 -29.70
C LEU A 106 34.19 29.69 -29.91
N PRO A 107 35.09 30.34 -30.66
CA PRO A 107 34.94 31.75 -31.00
C PRO A 107 33.63 32.03 -31.75
N HIS A 108 33.11 33.26 -31.65
CA HIS A 108 31.85 33.66 -32.29
C HIS A 108 31.87 33.49 -33.82
N ASP A 109 33.07 33.61 -34.45
CA ASP A 109 33.23 33.46 -35.90
C ASP A 109 33.19 32.00 -36.39
N PHE A 110 33.26 31.05 -35.46
CA PHE A 110 33.26 29.63 -35.81
C PHE A 110 31.93 29.21 -36.43
N ILE A 111 31.94 28.31 -37.42
CA ILE A 111 30.78 27.92 -38.23
C ILE A 111 29.56 27.46 -37.39
N LEU A 112 29.81 26.79 -36.24
CA LEU A 112 28.78 26.33 -35.33
C LEU A 112 28.09 27.48 -34.57
N ASN A 113 28.74 28.62 -34.41
CA ASN A 113 28.18 29.80 -33.75
C ASN A 113 27.50 30.75 -34.70
N LYS A 114 27.49 30.46 -36.03
CA LYS A 114 26.71 31.24 -37.00
C LYS A 114 25.21 31.03 -36.75
N PRO A 115 24.38 32.10 -36.89
CA PRO A 115 22.95 32.06 -36.61
C PRO A 115 22.19 30.92 -37.30
N TYR A 116 22.47 30.70 -38.60
CA TYR A 116 21.84 29.62 -39.35
C TYR A 116 22.25 28.21 -38.88
N ALA A 117 23.51 28.02 -38.51
CA ALA A 117 23.97 26.73 -38.00
C ALA A 117 23.33 26.39 -36.67
N GLN A 118 23.24 27.35 -35.74
CA GLN A 118 22.55 27.16 -34.45
C GLN A 118 21.06 26.87 -34.65
N LEU A 119 20.39 27.57 -35.55
CA LEU A 119 18.99 27.31 -35.89
C LEU A 119 18.82 25.88 -36.39
N ILE A 120 19.61 25.45 -37.40
CA ILE A 120 19.48 24.11 -38.00
C ILE A 120 19.69 23.01 -36.96
N ILE A 121 20.65 23.20 -36.06
CA ILE A 121 20.96 22.22 -34.96
C ILE A 121 19.87 22.23 -33.90
N CYS A 122 19.24 23.38 -33.60
CA CYS A 122 18.19 23.52 -32.60
C CYS A 122 16.83 22.97 -33.06
N VAL A 123 16.48 23.10 -34.34
CA VAL A 123 15.18 22.73 -34.91
C VAL A 123 14.77 21.28 -34.55
N PRO A 124 15.61 20.25 -34.74
CA PRO A 124 15.26 18.87 -34.34
C PRO A 124 14.90 18.75 -32.87
N VAL A 125 15.63 19.45 -31.97
CA VAL A 125 15.37 19.45 -30.52
C VAL A 125 14.05 20.15 -30.22
N PHE A 126 13.79 21.30 -30.86
CA PHE A 126 12.57 22.06 -30.69
C PHE A 126 11.33 21.30 -31.18
N ILE A 127 11.44 20.57 -32.29
CA ILE A 127 10.35 19.68 -32.80
C ILE A 127 10.02 18.61 -31.73
N ILE A 128 11.05 17.97 -31.11
CA ILE A 128 10.82 17.04 -30.00
C ILE A 128 10.16 17.75 -28.83
N GLY A 129 10.56 18.99 -28.52
CA GLY A 129 9.92 19.83 -27.49
C GLY A 129 8.45 20.08 -27.75
N ILE A 130 8.05 20.40 -29.00
CA ILE A 130 6.65 20.56 -29.38
C ILE A 130 5.87 19.25 -29.21
N ILE A 131 6.45 18.13 -29.66
CA ILE A 131 5.80 16.82 -29.59
C ILE A 131 5.62 16.37 -28.14
N GLN A 132 6.61 16.59 -27.27
CA GLN A 132 6.59 16.14 -25.88
C GLN A 132 5.81 17.10 -24.97
N PHE A 133 6.25 18.36 -24.95
CA PHE A 133 5.72 19.37 -24.03
C PHE A 133 4.59 20.19 -24.62
N GLY A 134 4.68 20.58 -25.90
CA GLY A 134 3.68 21.44 -26.55
C GLY A 134 2.30 20.82 -26.63
N LYS A 135 2.20 19.55 -27.04
CA LYS A 135 0.92 18.83 -27.09
C LYS A 135 0.28 18.67 -25.72
N SER A 136 1.07 18.29 -24.72
CA SER A 136 0.61 18.12 -23.35
C SER A 136 0.21 19.46 -22.71
N ALA A 137 0.98 20.53 -22.93
CA ALA A 137 0.66 21.89 -22.51
C ALA A 137 -0.69 22.35 -23.07
N TRP A 138 -0.92 22.17 -24.36
CA TRP A 138 -2.19 22.52 -24.99
C TRP A 138 -3.37 21.74 -24.42
N GLY A 139 -3.21 20.42 -24.25
CA GLY A 139 -4.22 19.56 -23.63
C GLY A 139 -4.55 19.95 -22.20
N SER A 140 -3.54 20.30 -21.40
CA SER A 140 -3.70 20.70 -20.00
C SER A 140 -4.40 22.06 -19.86
N LEU A 141 -4.08 23.02 -20.70
CA LEU A 141 -4.78 24.31 -20.75
C LEU A 141 -6.26 24.12 -21.13
N LYS A 142 -6.55 23.28 -22.13
CA LYS A 142 -7.93 22.96 -22.54
C LYS A 142 -8.72 22.25 -21.44
N SER A 143 -8.08 21.42 -20.62
CA SER A 143 -8.74 20.76 -19.48
C SER A 143 -8.99 21.70 -18.29
N GLY A 144 -8.39 22.89 -18.28
CA GLY A 144 -8.42 23.85 -17.16
C GLY A 144 -7.55 23.43 -15.97
N VAL A 145 -6.56 22.58 -16.22
CA VAL A 145 -5.55 22.13 -15.22
C VAL A 145 -4.17 22.26 -15.86
N PRO A 146 -3.60 23.48 -15.91
CA PRO A 146 -2.27 23.66 -16.48
C PRO A 146 -1.23 22.84 -15.71
N ASN A 147 -0.41 22.10 -16.45
CA ASN A 147 0.65 21.25 -15.95
C ASN A 147 2.05 21.87 -16.14
N MET A 148 3.09 21.16 -15.72
CA MET A 148 4.47 21.62 -15.85
C MET A 148 4.88 21.88 -17.31
N ASP A 149 4.31 21.14 -18.27
CA ASP A 149 4.67 21.24 -19.67
C ASP A 149 4.31 22.61 -20.24
N VAL A 150 3.32 23.31 -19.65
CA VAL A 150 2.99 24.71 -19.98
C VAL A 150 4.19 25.62 -19.67
N LEU A 151 4.82 25.45 -18.50
CA LEU A 151 5.96 26.28 -18.09
C LEU A 151 7.18 26.02 -18.98
N VAL A 152 7.51 24.75 -19.17
CA VAL A 152 8.68 24.31 -19.98
C VAL A 152 8.50 24.72 -21.43
N PHE A 153 7.32 24.47 -22.01
CA PHE A 153 7.04 24.83 -23.40
C PHE A 153 7.01 26.34 -23.61
N THR A 154 6.38 27.11 -22.71
CA THR A 154 6.35 28.58 -22.81
C THR A 154 7.75 29.14 -22.71
N GLY A 155 8.59 28.67 -21.76
CA GLY A 155 9.97 29.11 -21.61
C GLY A 155 10.83 28.79 -22.83
N SER A 156 10.83 27.54 -23.30
CA SER A 156 11.64 27.12 -24.46
C SER A 156 11.16 27.74 -25.77
N ALA A 157 9.86 27.87 -25.98
CA ALA A 157 9.31 28.53 -27.16
C ALA A 157 9.60 30.03 -27.17
N SER A 158 9.54 30.71 -26.03
CA SER A 158 9.91 32.14 -25.93
C SER A 158 11.36 32.36 -26.31
N ALA A 159 12.29 31.51 -25.81
CA ALA A 159 13.71 31.59 -26.17
C ALA A 159 13.93 31.34 -27.68
N PHE A 160 13.25 30.35 -28.25
CA PHE A 160 13.34 30.01 -29.68
C PHE A 160 12.80 31.14 -30.56
N ILE A 161 11.60 31.65 -30.25
CA ILE A 161 10.99 32.74 -31.01
C ILE A 161 11.82 34.03 -30.94
N TYR A 162 12.29 34.36 -29.74
CA TYR A 162 13.17 35.52 -29.53
C TYR A 162 14.43 35.40 -30.37
N SER A 163 15.07 34.22 -30.44
CA SER A 163 16.26 34.00 -31.27
C SER A 163 15.96 34.13 -32.77
N ILE A 164 14.78 33.66 -33.25
CA ILE A 164 14.41 33.85 -34.65
C ILE A 164 14.20 35.34 -34.96
N ILE A 165 13.51 36.07 -34.10
CA ILE A 165 13.31 37.51 -34.28
C ILE A 165 14.63 38.25 -34.28
N GLY A 166 15.51 37.97 -33.31
CA GLY A 166 16.84 38.57 -33.23
C GLY A 166 17.70 38.25 -34.46
N MET A 167 17.67 37.01 -34.94
CA MET A 167 18.37 36.61 -36.15
C MET A 167 17.85 37.40 -37.37
N TYR A 168 16.53 37.57 -37.51
CA TYR A 168 15.91 38.29 -38.65
C TYR A 168 16.27 39.79 -38.62
N LEU A 169 16.26 40.44 -37.47
CA LEU A 169 16.45 41.89 -37.33
C LEU A 169 17.95 42.29 -37.41
N TYR A 170 18.87 41.44 -36.91
CA TYR A 170 20.27 41.79 -36.71
C TYR A 170 21.26 40.95 -37.52
N ILE A 171 20.77 40.17 -38.50
CA ILE A 171 21.65 39.35 -39.33
C ILE A 171 22.66 40.22 -40.07
N GLY A 172 23.90 39.78 -40.11
CA GLY A 172 25.02 40.54 -40.72
C GLY A 172 25.61 41.59 -39.79
N THR A 173 25.12 41.79 -38.57
CA THR A 173 25.71 42.67 -37.56
C THR A 173 26.29 41.88 -36.41
N PRO A 174 27.34 42.38 -35.72
CA PRO A 174 27.87 41.70 -34.52
C PRO A 174 26.84 41.55 -33.37
N MET A 175 25.83 42.40 -33.37
CA MET A 175 24.74 42.37 -32.37
C MET A 175 23.90 41.10 -32.39
N VAL A 176 23.87 40.34 -33.47
CA VAL A 176 23.05 39.13 -33.62
C VAL A 176 23.33 38.14 -32.52
N HIS A 177 24.57 38.01 -32.07
CA HIS A 177 24.96 37.06 -31.03
C HIS A 177 24.26 37.30 -29.67
N ASN A 178 23.88 38.54 -29.38
CA ASN A 178 23.17 38.90 -28.14
C ASN A 178 21.72 38.43 -28.15
N TYR A 179 21.20 37.98 -29.29
CA TYR A 179 19.82 37.52 -29.46
C TYR A 179 19.69 35.99 -29.67
N LEU A 180 20.84 35.28 -29.77
CA LEU A 180 20.83 33.85 -30.05
C LEU A 180 20.75 33.03 -28.73
N PHE A 181 19.59 32.47 -28.43
CA PHE A 181 19.31 31.58 -27.29
C PHE A 181 18.88 30.17 -27.73
N PHE A 182 19.31 29.74 -28.94
CA PHE A 182 19.05 28.40 -29.42
C PHE A 182 19.65 27.33 -28.53
N GLU A 183 20.84 27.58 -27.93
CA GLU A 183 21.46 26.70 -26.97
C GLU A 183 20.64 26.58 -25.67
N THR A 184 20.07 27.70 -25.20
CA THR A 184 19.16 27.73 -24.04
C THR A 184 17.89 26.91 -24.31
N THR A 185 17.26 27.07 -25.48
CA THR A 185 16.11 26.28 -25.90
C THR A 185 16.42 24.79 -25.88
N ALA A 186 17.53 24.38 -26.52
CA ALA A 186 17.94 22.98 -26.58
C ALA A 186 18.31 22.42 -25.19
N SER A 187 19.02 23.20 -24.38
CA SER A 187 19.42 22.81 -23.03
C SER A 187 18.22 22.61 -22.13
N VAL A 188 17.24 23.53 -22.12
CA VAL A 188 16.01 23.39 -21.32
C VAL A 188 15.25 22.12 -21.70
N ILE A 189 14.99 21.91 -23.01
CA ILE A 189 14.26 20.73 -23.48
C ILE A 189 14.99 19.44 -23.09
N SER A 190 16.29 19.35 -23.33
CA SER A 190 17.05 18.12 -23.09
C SER A 190 17.28 17.85 -21.60
N LEU A 191 17.50 18.87 -20.77
CA LEU A 191 17.66 18.68 -19.32
C LEU A 191 16.35 18.33 -18.65
N VAL A 192 15.21 18.86 -19.09
CA VAL A 192 13.90 18.43 -18.60
C VAL A 192 13.60 17.00 -19.04
N LEU A 193 13.92 16.61 -20.28
CA LEU A 193 13.82 15.20 -20.71
C LEU A 193 14.70 14.28 -19.85
N LEU A 194 15.91 14.71 -19.49
CA LEU A 194 16.79 13.96 -18.56
C LEU A 194 16.13 13.79 -17.18
N GLY A 195 15.54 14.87 -16.65
CA GLY A 195 14.76 14.82 -15.40
C GLY A 195 13.65 13.79 -15.47
N ASN A 196 12.85 13.81 -16.54
CA ASN A 196 11.75 12.86 -16.76
C ASN A 196 12.27 11.40 -16.89
N VAL A 197 13.43 11.17 -17.50
CA VAL A 197 14.07 9.84 -17.54
C VAL A 197 14.45 9.36 -16.14
N PHE A 198 15.06 10.23 -15.32
CA PHE A 198 15.40 9.90 -13.94
C PHE A 198 14.15 9.61 -13.11
N GLU A 199 13.11 10.41 -13.28
CA GLU A 199 11.81 10.24 -12.66
C GLU A 199 11.21 8.86 -12.98
N GLN A 200 11.05 8.52 -14.27
CA GLN A 200 10.48 7.24 -14.69
C GLN A 200 11.27 6.02 -14.19
N ARG A 201 12.60 6.07 -14.29
CA ARG A 201 13.48 4.99 -13.78
C ARG A 201 13.34 4.81 -12.27
N SER A 202 13.21 5.91 -11.57
CA SER A 202 13.14 5.92 -10.10
C SER A 202 11.78 5.49 -9.59
N VAL A 203 10.69 5.92 -10.23
CA VAL A 203 9.34 5.43 -9.94
C VAL A 203 9.25 3.92 -10.15
N LYS A 204 9.82 3.38 -11.24
CA LYS A 204 9.93 1.92 -11.43
C LYS A 204 10.61 1.21 -10.26
N LYS A 205 11.63 1.80 -9.65
CA LYS A 205 12.31 1.24 -8.45
C LYS A 205 11.43 1.27 -7.19
N THR A 206 10.49 2.20 -7.07
CA THR A 206 9.57 2.25 -5.92
C THR A 206 8.48 1.18 -6.02
N THR A 207 8.07 0.79 -7.23
CA THR A 207 7.07 -0.27 -7.48
C THR A 207 7.63 -1.68 -7.40
N THR A 208 8.94 -1.86 -7.16
CA THR A 208 9.62 -3.17 -7.15
C THR A 208 9.01 -4.17 -6.16
N ALA A 209 8.46 -3.71 -5.03
CA ALA A 209 7.87 -4.60 -4.03
C ALA A 209 6.68 -5.43 -4.58
N ILE A 210 5.82 -4.82 -5.41
CA ILE A 210 4.73 -5.56 -6.08
C ILE A 210 5.29 -6.48 -7.15
N SER A 211 6.27 -6.01 -7.92
CA SER A 211 6.91 -6.85 -8.94
C SER A 211 7.60 -8.06 -8.31
N GLU A 212 8.17 -7.92 -7.11
CA GLU A 212 8.75 -9.04 -6.36
C GLU A 212 7.65 -10.01 -5.88
N LEU A 213 6.50 -9.54 -5.39
CA LEU A 213 5.36 -10.39 -5.04
C LEU A 213 4.80 -11.13 -6.26
N ILE A 214 4.70 -10.48 -7.41
CA ILE A 214 4.29 -11.13 -8.66
C ILE A 214 5.32 -12.17 -9.11
N ALA A 215 6.61 -11.92 -8.93
CA ALA A 215 7.69 -12.86 -9.28
C ALA A 215 7.72 -14.13 -8.39
N ILE A 216 7.05 -14.11 -7.24
CA ILE A 216 6.86 -15.31 -6.40
C ILE A 216 5.89 -16.28 -7.07
N GLN A 217 4.92 -15.78 -7.83
CA GLN A 217 3.91 -16.60 -8.49
C GLN A 217 4.54 -17.59 -9.45
N VAL A 218 4.15 -18.85 -9.32
CA VAL A 218 4.63 -19.96 -10.17
C VAL A 218 3.99 -19.85 -11.55
N THR A 219 4.75 -20.11 -12.59
CA THR A 219 4.21 -20.11 -13.97
C THR A 219 3.72 -21.49 -14.40
N LYS A 220 4.33 -22.57 -13.89
CA LYS A 220 4.03 -23.96 -14.24
C LYS A 220 3.98 -24.84 -13.01
N ALA A 221 3.16 -25.89 -13.04
CA ALA A 221 3.02 -26.89 -11.98
C ALA A 221 3.05 -28.30 -12.53
N LYS A 222 3.48 -29.26 -11.70
CA LYS A 222 3.48 -30.70 -12.00
C LYS A 222 2.16 -31.31 -11.54
N MET A 223 1.23 -31.56 -12.45
CA MET A 223 -0.07 -32.16 -12.17
C MET A 223 -0.03 -33.65 -12.36
N ILE A 224 -0.55 -34.42 -11.42
CA ILE A 224 -0.66 -35.89 -11.49
C ILE A 224 -2.00 -36.24 -12.12
N GLY A 225 -1.98 -36.87 -13.28
CA GLY A 225 -3.14 -37.44 -13.95
C GLY A 225 -3.08 -38.96 -13.97
N LEU A 226 -4.21 -39.64 -14.15
CA LEU A 226 -4.31 -41.06 -14.36
C LEU A 226 -4.57 -41.32 -15.84
N GLN A 227 -3.61 -42.01 -16.53
CA GLN A 227 -3.80 -42.44 -17.90
C GLN A 227 -3.54 -43.96 -17.98
N MET A 228 -4.55 -44.73 -18.42
CA MET A 228 -4.53 -46.20 -18.49
C MET A 228 -4.11 -46.87 -17.16
N GLY A 229 -4.53 -46.32 -16.01
CA GLY A 229 -4.21 -46.88 -14.68
C GLY A 229 -2.78 -46.60 -14.18
N LYS A 230 -1.98 -45.78 -14.91
CA LYS A 230 -0.66 -45.33 -14.49
C LYS A 230 -0.68 -43.81 -14.16
N GLU A 231 0.03 -43.44 -13.13
CA GLU A 231 0.24 -42.01 -12.82
C GLU A 231 1.12 -41.39 -13.91
N LEU A 232 0.61 -40.30 -14.49
CA LEU A 232 1.35 -39.48 -15.45
C LEU A 232 1.50 -38.06 -14.85
N ILE A 233 2.74 -37.59 -14.78
CA ILE A 233 3.05 -36.24 -14.35
C ILE A 233 3.15 -35.36 -15.59
N THR A 234 2.27 -34.35 -15.67
CA THR A 234 2.25 -33.37 -16.76
C THR A 234 2.52 -31.98 -16.25
N GLU A 235 3.34 -31.20 -16.95
CA GLU A 235 3.48 -29.78 -16.65
C GLU A 235 2.27 -29.00 -17.20
N VAL A 236 1.61 -28.24 -16.34
CA VAL A 236 0.49 -27.37 -16.69
C VAL A 236 0.81 -25.94 -16.29
N GLU A 237 0.32 -24.96 -17.05
CA GLU A 237 0.36 -23.56 -16.63
C GLU A 237 -0.52 -23.36 -15.39
N TYR A 238 -0.06 -22.54 -14.44
CA TYR A 238 -0.76 -22.34 -13.17
C TYR A 238 -2.21 -21.87 -13.35
N LYS A 239 -2.50 -21.09 -14.41
CA LYS A 239 -3.84 -20.61 -14.76
C LYS A 239 -4.82 -21.70 -15.15
N ASN A 240 -4.30 -22.84 -15.58
CA ASN A 240 -5.08 -23.97 -16.08
C ASN A 240 -5.23 -25.10 -15.05
N ILE A 241 -4.81 -24.90 -13.81
CA ILE A 241 -4.96 -25.87 -12.72
C ILE A 241 -6.42 -25.87 -12.27
N PRO A 242 -7.17 -26.99 -12.37
CA PRO A 242 -8.53 -27.05 -11.84
C PRO A 242 -8.52 -27.26 -10.33
N VAL A 243 -9.59 -26.83 -9.67
CA VAL A 243 -9.83 -27.13 -8.25
C VAL A 243 -9.94 -28.64 -8.08
N GLY A 244 -9.33 -29.18 -7.02
CA GLY A 244 -9.26 -30.61 -6.72
C GLY A 244 -8.13 -31.35 -7.44
N ALA A 245 -7.35 -30.71 -8.31
CA ALA A 245 -6.18 -31.31 -8.94
C ALA A 245 -5.15 -31.77 -7.92
N ILE A 246 -4.50 -32.92 -8.17
CA ILE A 246 -3.39 -33.40 -7.36
C ILE A 246 -2.10 -32.91 -8.00
N LEU A 247 -1.30 -32.18 -7.22
CA LEU A 247 -0.05 -31.58 -7.66
C LEU A 247 1.12 -32.19 -6.88
N GLN A 248 2.23 -32.42 -7.57
CA GLN A 248 3.48 -32.85 -6.95
C GLN A 248 4.40 -31.64 -6.76
N VAL A 249 4.91 -31.46 -5.55
CA VAL A 249 5.86 -30.40 -5.19
C VAL A 249 7.05 -31.02 -4.49
N ASN A 250 8.23 -30.84 -5.04
CA ASN A 250 9.46 -31.42 -4.52
C ASN A 250 10.28 -30.37 -3.75
N SER A 251 11.27 -30.82 -3.00
CA SER A 251 12.24 -29.94 -2.35
C SER A 251 12.87 -28.97 -3.36
N GLY A 252 12.88 -27.67 -3.01
CA GLY A 252 13.32 -26.57 -3.87
C GLY A 252 12.23 -26.00 -4.80
N ASP A 253 11.11 -26.71 -5.00
CA ASP A 253 10.00 -26.21 -5.81
C ASP A 253 9.17 -25.20 -5.01
N LYS A 254 8.56 -24.23 -5.73
CA LYS A 254 7.52 -23.36 -5.19
C LYS A 254 6.16 -24.06 -5.26
N ILE A 255 5.35 -23.88 -4.21
CA ILE A 255 3.97 -24.34 -4.18
C ILE A 255 3.15 -23.53 -5.20
N PRO A 256 2.46 -24.17 -6.15
CA PRO A 256 1.85 -23.45 -7.27
C PRO A 256 0.54 -22.71 -6.91
N VAL A 257 -0.29 -23.29 -6.05
CA VAL A 257 -1.61 -22.80 -5.66
C VAL A 257 -1.89 -23.14 -4.21
N ASP A 258 -2.95 -22.56 -3.59
CA ASP A 258 -3.32 -22.94 -2.23
C ASP A 258 -4.01 -24.29 -2.22
N GLY A 259 -3.75 -25.09 -1.18
CA GLY A 259 -4.34 -26.42 -1.06
C GLY A 259 -4.00 -27.11 0.25
N GLU A 260 -4.29 -28.41 0.30
CA GLU A 260 -4.07 -29.29 1.46
C GLU A 260 -3.10 -30.42 1.07
N ILE A 261 -2.21 -30.77 1.98
CA ILE A 261 -1.28 -31.89 1.78
C ILE A 261 -2.06 -33.20 1.82
N PHE A 262 -2.01 -33.95 0.71
CA PHE A 262 -2.65 -35.25 0.57
C PHE A 262 -1.70 -36.38 0.97
N SER A 263 -0.38 -36.22 0.75
CA SER A 263 0.63 -37.23 1.07
C SER A 263 2.00 -36.59 1.19
N GLY A 264 2.81 -37.10 2.11
CA GLY A 264 4.17 -36.62 2.39
C GLY A 264 4.23 -35.58 3.48
N ASP A 265 5.46 -35.20 3.85
CA ASP A 265 5.79 -34.20 4.86
C ASP A 265 6.79 -33.22 4.26
N ALA A 266 6.74 -31.97 4.67
CA ALA A 266 7.69 -30.95 4.23
C ALA A 266 7.92 -29.84 5.25
N SER A 267 9.13 -29.31 5.22
CA SER A 267 9.48 -28.02 5.83
C SER A 267 9.31 -26.94 4.78
N ILE A 268 8.42 -25.95 5.03
CA ILE A 268 8.00 -24.95 4.05
C ILE A 268 8.40 -23.57 4.55
N ASP A 269 9.11 -22.81 3.71
CA ASP A 269 9.41 -21.42 3.93
C ASP A 269 8.23 -20.54 3.49
N GLU A 270 7.49 -20.03 4.45
CA GLU A 270 6.35 -19.13 4.25
C GLU A 270 6.73 -17.65 4.47
N SER A 271 8.02 -17.34 4.68
CA SER A 271 8.52 -16.00 5.08
C SER A 271 8.13 -14.88 4.14
N MET A 272 8.02 -15.16 2.84
CA MET A 272 7.64 -14.18 1.83
C MET A 272 6.17 -13.72 1.94
N ILE A 273 5.34 -14.49 2.65
CA ILE A 273 3.90 -14.20 2.83
C ILE A 273 3.62 -13.82 4.28
N THR A 274 4.07 -14.64 5.24
CA THR A 274 3.80 -14.44 6.67
C THR A 274 4.78 -13.49 7.36
N GLY A 275 5.97 -13.32 6.79
CA GLY A 275 7.09 -12.61 7.41
C GLY A 275 7.87 -13.41 8.45
N GLU A 276 7.48 -14.66 8.74
CA GLU A 276 8.19 -15.55 9.66
C GLU A 276 9.43 -16.15 9.01
N ARG A 277 10.59 -16.04 9.65
CA ARG A 277 11.87 -16.47 9.06
C ARG A 277 12.14 -17.96 9.16
N LEU A 278 11.50 -18.64 10.11
CA LEU A 278 11.70 -20.08 10.32
C LEU A 278 10.73 -20.87 9.44
N PRO A 279 11.23 -21.87 8.71
CA PRO A 279 10.35 -22.77 7.97
C PRO A 279 9.40 -23.52 8.91
N VAL A 280 8.19 -23.75 8.43
CA VAL A 280 7.11 -24.43 9.17
C VAL A 280 7.04 -25.89 8.72
N GLU A 281 7.04 -26.82 9.67
CA GLU A 281 6.82 -28.24 9.40
C GLU A 281 5.34 -28.47 9.09
N LYS A 282 5.05 -29.13 7.98
CA LYS A 282 3.71 -29.46 7.48
C LYS A 282 3.61 -30.93 7.17
N SER A 283 2.47 -31.53 7.51
CA SER A 283 2.14 -32.93 7.33
C SER A 283 0.78 -33.10 6.62
N ILE A 284 0.34 -34.35 6.48
CA ILE A 284 -0.95 -34.68 5.85
C ILE A 284 -2.09 -33.91 6.53
N SER A 285 -3.01 -33.39 5.72
CA SER A 285 -4.13 -32.52 6.10
C SER A 285 -3.77 -31.08 6.51
N ASP A 286 -2.50 -30.69 6.50
CA ASP A 286 -2.11 -29.32 6.69
C ASP A 286 -2.31 -28.49 5.42
N LYS A 287 -2.71 -27.22 5.62
CA LYS A 287 -2.88 -26.28 4.51
C LYS A 287 -1.54 -25.68 4.09
N VAL A 288 -1.39 -25.52 2.76
CA VAL A 288 -0.22 -24.92 2.12
C VAL A 288 -0.63 -23.74 1.24
N ILE A 289 0.25 -22.76 1.14
CA ILE A 289 -0.02 -21.47 0.48
C ILE A 289 0.77 -21.40 -0.83
N GLY A 290 0.11 -21.03 -1.91
CA GLY A 290 0.74 -20.81 -3.21
C GLY A 290 1.79 -19.70 -3.18
N GLY A 291 2.97 -19.95 -3.77
CA GLY A 291 4.12 -19.03 -3.77
C GLY A 291 5.15 -19.30 -2.68
N THR A 292 4.87 -20.12 -1.67
CA THR A 292 5.84 -20.55 -0.64
C THR A 292 6.78 -21.64 -1.19
N ILE A 293 7.91 -21.88 -0.51
CA ILE A 293 8.98 -22.75 -1.03
C ILE A 293 9.11 -23.98 -0.12
N VAL A 294 9.10 -25.17 -0.71
CA VAL A 294 9.45 -26.41 -0.02
C VAL A 294 10.96 -26.46 0.19
N VAL A 295 11.43 -26.26 1.42
CA VAL A 295 12.85 -26.27 1.78
C VAL A 295 13.37 -27.71 1.84
N LYS A 296 12.57 -28.60 2.46
CA LYS A 296 12.91 -30.01 2.64
C LYS A 296 11.64 -30.86 2.56
N GLY A 297 11.74 -32.05 1.99
CA GLY A 297 10.64 -32.99 1.83
C GLY A 297 10.01 -32.95 0.43
N ASN A 298 9.04 -33.83 0.20
CA ASN A 298 8.27 -33.93 -1.04
C ASN A 298 6.81 -34.15 -0.65
N ILE A 299 5.92 -33.39 -1.25
CA ILE A 299 4.50 -33.47 -0.96
C ILE A 299 3.67 -33.67 -2.22
N ARG A 300 2.54 -34.35 -2.06
CA ARG A 300 1.43 -34.30 -2.99
C ARG A 300 0.33 -33.51 -2.34
N MET A 301 -0.15 -32.48 -3.02
CA MET A 301 -1.18 -31.60 -2.50
C MET A 301 -2.41 -31.61 -3.39
N ARG A 302 -3.58 -31.38 -2.80
CA ARG A 302 -4.85 -31.17 -3.50
C ARG A 302 -5.09 -29.66 -3.62
N ALA A 303 -5.28 -29.16 -4.83
CA ALA A 303 -5.56 -27.75 -5.07
C ALA A 303 -6.96 -27.37 -4.54
N GLU A 304 -7.05 -26.37 -3.67
CA GLU A 304 -8.30 -25.83 -3.13
C GLU A 304 -8.65 -24.48 -3.77
N ASN A 305 -7.73 -23.51 -3.74
CA ASN A 305 -7.91 -22.21 -4.36
C ASN A 305 -6.91 -22.03 -5.52
N VAL A 306 -7.44 -21.68 -6.69
CA VAL A 306 -6.65 -21.56 -7.92
C VAL A 306 -6.82 -20.19 -8.57
N GLY A 307 -5.86 -19.77 -9.39
CA GLY A 307 -5.91 -18.50 -10.11
C GLY A 307 -6.05 -17.29 -9.17
N ASP A 308 -7.05 -16.45 -9.45
CA ASP A 308 -7.30 -15.22 -8.67
C ASP A 308 -7.86 -15.47 -7.25
N GLN A 309 -8.24 -16.71 -6.93
CA GLN A 309 -8.75 -17.09 -5.62
C GLN A 309 -7.63 -17.43 -4.63
N THR A 310 -6.40 -17.62 -5.08
CA THR A 310 -5.25 -17.88 -4.20
C THR A 310 -5.00 -16.71 -3.24
N LEU A 311 -4.47 -17.01 -2.05
CA LEU A 311 -4.10 -15.99 -1.05
C LEU A 311 -3.09 -14.98 -1.63
N LEU A 312 -2.09 -15.45 -2.37
CA LEU A 312 -1.11 -14.57 -3.02
C LEU A 312 -1.75 -13.64 -4.05
N ALA A 313 -2.68 -14.13 -4.87
CA ALA A 313 -3.40 -13.29 -5.83
C ALA A 313 -4.27 -12.23 -5.12
N LYS A 314 -4.96 -12.61 -4.02
CA LYS A 314 -5.71 -11.68 -3.18
C LYS A 314 -4.80 -10.61 -2.55
N ILE A 315 -3.63 -11.01 -2.03
CA ILE A 315 -2.63 -10.07 -1.48
C ILE A 315 -2.19 -9.07 -2.56
N ILE A 316 -1.81 -9.55 -3.76
CA ILE A 316 -1.41 -8.68 -4.87
C ILE A 316 -2.55 -7.72 -5.25
N GLY A 317 -3.80 -8.20 -5.31
CA GLY A 317 -4.98 -7.38 -5.59
C GLY A 317 -5.21 -6.30 -4.52
N LEU A 318 -5.09 -6.64 -3.24
CA LEU A 318 -5.21 -5.69 -2.13
C LEU A 318 -4.11 -4.63 -2.17
N VAL A 319 -2.85 -5.01 -2.42
CA VAL A 319 -1.73 -4.06 -2.52
C VAL A 319 -1.89 -3.13 -3.72
N LYS A 320 -2.34 -3.63 -4.88
CA LYS A 320 -2.66 -2.79 -6.05
C LYS A 320 -3.78 -1.81 -5.73
N LYS A 321 -4.87 -2.27 -5.13
CA LYS A 321 -5.99 -1.41 -4.73
C LYS A 321 -5.57 -0.37 -3.69
N ALA A 322 -4.70 -0.75 -2.75
CA ALA A 322 -4.17 0.14 -1.73
C ALA A 322 -3.36 1.31 -2.32
N GLN A 323 -2.66 1.09 -3.42
CA GLN A 323 -1.92 2.15 -4.11
C GLN A 323 -2.84 3.16 -4.78
N GLN A 324 -4.08 2.78 -5.09
CA GLN A 324 -5.08 3.65 -5.68
C GLN A 324 -5.71 4.63 -4.68
N ASP A 325 -5.64 4.34 -3.39
CA ASP A 325 -6.19 5.21 -2.35
C ASP A 325 -5.22 6.35 -2.01
N LYS A 326 -5.68 7.60 -2.20
CA LYS A 326 -4.89 8.81 -1.98
C LYS A 326 -5.06 9.32 -0.55
N PRO A 327 -3.99 9.42 0.25
CA PRO A 327 -4.04 10.06 1.56
C PRO A 327 -4.42 11.54 1.46
N ASP A 328 -4.94 12.11 2.54
CA ASP A 328 -5.38 13.51 2.54
C ASP A 328 -4.24 14.49 2.31
N ILE A 329 -3.06 14.17 2.77
CA ILE A 329 -1.85 14.95 2.51
C ILE A 329 -1.52 15.00 1.00
N GLN A 330 -1.81 13.94 0.24
CA GLN A 330 -1.66 13.93 -1.22
C GLN A 330 -2.71 14.81 -1.88
N LYS A 331 -3.98 14.73 -1.45
CA LYS A 331 -5.06 15.58 -1.96
C LYS A 331 -4.75 17.07 -1.77
N LEU A 332 -4.12 17.42 -0.64
CA LEU A 332 -3.65 18.78 -0.37
C LEU A 332 -2.52 19.17 -1.34
N GLY A 333 -1.52 18.31 -1.54
CA GLY A 333 -0.45 18.52 -2.51
C GLY A 333 -0.98 18.72 -3.94
N ASP A 334 -1.93 17.90 -4.38
CA ASP A 334 -2.57 18.03 -5.69
C ASP A 334 -3.29 19.38 -5.87
N LYS A 335 -4.00 19.87 -4.83
CA LYS A 335 -4.64 21.20 -4.85
C LYS A 335 -3.61 22.33 -4.95
N ILE A 336 -2.55 22.28 -4.19
CA ILE A 336 -1.48 23.28 -4.22
C ILE A 336 -0.81 23.28 -5.60
N SER A 337 -0.48 22.11 -6.15
CA SER A 337 0.10 22.00 -7.50
C SER A 337 -0.77 22.62 -8.60
N ALA A 338 -2.10 22.49 -8.50
CA ALA A 338 -3.01 23.07 -9.46
C ALA A 338 -3.04 24.61 -9.45
N ILE A 339 -2.79 25.23 -8.29
CA ILE A 339 -2.72 26.69 -8.14
C ILE A 339 -1.31 27.21 -8.46
N PHE A 340 -0.30 26.39 -8.25
CA PHE A 340 1.11 26.79 -8.36
C PHE A 340 1.48 27.26 -9.78
N VAL A 341 1.08 26.52 -10.83
CA VAL A 341 1.42 26.86 -12.21
C VAL A 341 0.88 28.23 -12.64
N PRO A 342 -0.42 28.58 -12.42
CA PRO A 342 -0.91 29.93 -12.68
C PRO A 342 -0.16 31.03 -11.89
N VAL A 343 0.18 30.78 -10.63
CA VAL A 343 0.93 31.74 -9.80
C VAL A 343 2.33 31.98 -10.36
N VAL A 344 3.02 30.93 -10.76
CA VAL A 344 4.36 31.03 -11.37
C VAL A 344 4.32 31.80 -12.68
N LEU A 345 3.32 31.55 -13.53
CA LEU A 345 3.12 32.36 -14.76
C LEU A 345 2.95 33.85 -14.42
N GLY A 346 2.16 34.18 -13.39
CA GLY A 346 2.05 35.54 -12.89
C GLY A 346 3.37 36.12 -12.39
N ILE A 347 4.15 35.35 -11.64
CA ILE A 347 5.49 35.76 -11.15
C ILE A 347 6.44 35.97 -12.33
N ALA A 348 6.44 35.12 -13.33
CA ALA A 348 7.30 35.27 -14.51
C ALA A 348 6.97 36.53 -15.30
N ILE A 349 5.67 36.83 -15.49
CA ILE A 349 5.21 38.07 -16.12
C ILE A 349 5.63 39.28 -15.28
N LEU A 350 5.41 39.23 -13.96
CA LEU A 350 5.85 40.30 -13.05
C LEU A 350 7.38 40.51 -13.11
N THR A 351 8.14 39.40 -13.10
CA THR A 351 9.60 39.43 -13.24
C THR A 351 10.02 40.13 -14.54
N PHE A 352 9.34 39.83 -15.65
CA PHE A 352 9.61 40.51 -16.91
C PHE A 352 9.42 42.02 -16.79
N PHE A 353 8.24 42.48 -16.33
CA PHE A 353 7.94 43.92 -16.25
C PHE A 353 8.80 44.65 -15.22
N VAL A 354 9.05 44.06 -14.06
CA VAL A 354 9.93 44.66 -13.04
C VAL A 354 11.34 44.84 -13.57
N ASN A 355 11.89 43.80 -14.20
CA ASN A 355 13.24 43.89 -14.75
C ASN A 355 13.31 44.84 -15.97
N TYR A 356 12.28 44.93 -16.80
CA TYR A 356 12.25 45.80 -17.96
C TYR A 356 12.11 47.27 -17.62
N PHE A 357 11.30 47.63 -16.61
CA PHE A 357 11.02 49.03 -16.29
C PHE A 357 11.81 49.61 -15.12
N PHE A 358 12.26 48.77 -14.18
CA PHE A 358 12.84 49.24 -12.90
C PHE A 358 14.31 48.89 -12.72
N ILE A 359 14.92 48.03 -13.58
CA ILE A 359 16.36 47.79 -13.50
C ILE A 359 17.06 48.87 -14.31
N ASP A 360 18.10 49.47 -13.66
CA ASP A 360 18.86 50.59 -14.17
C ASP A 360 19.46 50.28 -15.55
N LEU A 361 19.01 51.05 -16.56
CA LEU A 361 19.35 50.91 -17.96
C LEU A 361 20.87 51.13 -18.26
N THR A 362 21.58 51.64 -17.27
CA THR A 362 23.02 51.95 -17.38
C THR A 362 23.92 50.72 -17.22
N SER A 363 23.44 49.65 -16.62
CA SER A 363 24.21 48.45 -16.30
C SER A 363 24.05 47.31 -17.32
N PHE A 364 23.05 47.37 -18.23
CA PHE A 364 22.77 46.30 -19.19
C PHE A 364 22.80 46.81 -20.62
N THR A 365 23.49 46.07 -21.47
CA THR A 365 23.55 46.35 -22.92
C THR A 365 22.23 46.11 -23.63
N ASN A 366 21.30 45.30 -23.05
CA ASN A 366 20.01 44.96 -23.61
C ASN A 366 18.97 44.58 -22.54
N PRO A 367 18.15 45.55 -22.03
CA PRO A 367 17.15 45.29 -20.96
C PRO A 367 16.08 44.25 -21.33
N LEU A 368 15.69 44.21 -22.60
CA LEU A 368 14.68 43.28 -23.10
C LEU A 368 15.18 41.84 -23.02
N GLN A 369 16.45 41.61 -23.41
CA GLN A 369 17.12 40.32 -23.35
C GLN A 369 17.15 39.77 -21.93
N GLU A 370 17.68 40.57 -21.00
CA GLU A 370 17.80 40.19 -19.59
C GLU A 370 16.44 39.90 -18.95
N SER A 371 15.42 40.72 -19.22
CA SER A 371 14.07 40.53 -18.67
C SER A 371 13.41 39.26 -19.17
N ILE A 372 13.59 38.92 -20.47
CA ILE A 372 13.11 37.67 -21.05
C ILE A 372 13.82 36.48 -20.41
N MET A 373 15.17 36.52 -20.30
CA MET A 373 15.95 35.40 -19.76
C MET A 373 15.64 35.12 -18.30
N ARG A 374 15.47 36.15 -17.47
CA ARG A 374 15.06 36.01 -16.06
C ARG A 374 13.66 35.43 -15.95
N SER A 375 12.74 35.86 -16.79
CA SER A 375 11.37 35.30 -16.83
C SER A 375 11.38 33.83 -17.25
N ILE A 376 12.18 33.45 -18.25
CA ILE A 376 12.38 32.05 -18.66
C ILE A 376 12.98 31.23 -17.53
N ALA A 377 14.00 31.79 -16.83
CA ALA A 377 14.61 31.11 -15.68
C ALA A 377 13.59 30.84 -14.58
N VAL A 378 12.72 31.80 -14.26
CA VAL A 378 11.61 31.64 -13.31
C VAL A 378 10.66 30.54 -13.77
N LEU A 379 10.25 30.51 -15.04
CA LEU A 379 9.33 29.48 -15.56
C LEU A 379 9.95 28.08 -15.47
N VAL A 380 11.21 27.92 -15.83
CA VAL A 380 11.86 26.61 -15.87
C VAL A 380 12.15 26.06 -14.47
N ILE A 381 12.67 26.92 -13.55
CA ILE A 381 13.05 26.48 -12.22
C ILE A 381 11.83 26.15 -11.34
N SER A 382 10.69 26.73 -11.63
CA SER A 382 9.47 26.62 -10.83
C SER A 382 8.66 25.37 -11.13
N CYS A 383 9.22 24.34 -11.74
CA CYS A 383 8.47 23.10 -11.95
C CYS A 383 8.12 22.44 -10.59
N PRO A 384 6.82 22.12 -10.34
CA PRO A 384 6.43 21.44 -9.12
C PRO A 384 6.57 19.90 -9.22
N CYS A 385 7.50 19.37 -10.02
CA CYS A 385 7.64 17.94 -10.33
C CYS A 385 7.88 17.11 -9.06
N ALA A 386 8.84 17.50 -8.24
CA ALA A 386 9.16 16.85 -6.99
C ALA A 386 7.97 16.79 -6.00
N MET A 387 7.10 17.80 -5.99
CA MET A 387 5.91 17.84 -5.15
C MET A 387 4.89 16.78 -5.56
N GLY A 388 4.69 16.57 -6.87
CA GLY A 388 3.80 15.54 -7.39
C GLY A 388 4.25 14.12 -7.04
N LEU A 389 5.57 13.90 -6.90
CA LEU A 389 6.16 12.60 -6.56
C LEU A 389 6.29 12.35 -5.05
N ALA A 390 6.30 13.40 -4.25
CA ALA A 390 6.64 13.36 -2.82
C ALA A 390 5.81 12.34 -2.02
N THR A 391 4.51 12.29 -2.25
CA THR A 391 3.59 11.39 -1.53
C THR A 391 3.49 10.02 -2.19
N PRO A 392 3.18 9.88 -3.50
CA PRO A 392 2.98 8.57 -4.10
C PRO A 392 4.19 7.64 -3.96
N THR A 393 5.39 8.14 -4.14
CA THR A 393 6.61 7.32 -4.03
C THR A 393 6.84 6.81 -2.61
N ALA A 394 6.62 7.64 -1.59
CA ALA A 394 6.75 7.23 -0.20
C ALA A 394 5.65 6.23 0.21
N VAL A 395 4.39 6.45 -0.21
CA VAL A 395 3.27 5.52 0.03
C VAL A 395 3.52 4.17 -0.61
N MET A 396 3.95 4.14 -1.89
CA MET A 396 4.28 2.90 -2.60
C MET A 396 5.35 2.08 -1.88
N VAL A 397 6.43 2.75 -1.45
CA VAL A 397 7.52 2.09 -0.71
C VAL A 397 7.03 1.62 0.67
N GLY A 398 6.22 2.42 1.37
CA GLY A 398 5.67 2.10 2.68
C GLY A 398 4.74 0.88 2.63
N ILE A 399 3.75 0.87 1.70
CA ILE A 399 2.83 -0.25 1.51
C ILE A 399 3.59 -1.51 1.06
N GLY A 400 4.53 -1.36 0.12
CA GLY A 400 5.35 -2.49 -0.33
C GLY A 400 6.22 -3.07 0.78
N ARG A 401 6.76 -2.23 1.67
CA ARG A 401 7.51 -2.67 2.84
C ARG A 401 6.61 -3.37 3.87
N ALA A 402 5.40 -2.84 4.11
CA ALA A 402 4.42 -3.48 4.98
C ALA A 402 4.07 -4.87 4.47
N ALA A 403 3.76 -5.02 3.18
CA ALA A 403 3.43 -6.30 2.56
C ALA A 403 4.55 -7.34 2.70
N LYS A 404 5.82 -6.95 2.53
CA LYS A 404 6.99 -7.82 2.76
C LYS A 404 7.17 -8.28 4.22
N ASN A 405 6.57 -7.56 5.17
CA ASN A 405 6.58 -7.94 6.58
C ASN A 405 5.26 -8.62 7.00
N GLY A 406 4.49 -9.17 6.06
CA GLY A 406 3.22 -9.83 6.35
C GLY A 406 2.11 -8.87 6.81
N ILE A 407 2.19 -7.60 6.47
CA ILE A 407 1.23 -6.55 6.86
C ILE A 407 0.56 -6.00 5.61
N LEU A 408 -0.74 -6.23 5.45
CA LEU A 408 -1.51 -5.72 4.33
C LEU A 408 -2.25 -4.45 4.74
N ILE A 409 -1.91 -3.32 4.13
CA ILE A 409 -2.55 -2.01 4.37
C ILE A 409 -3.41 -1.68 3.14
N LYS A 410 -4.70 -1.43 3.32
CA LYS A 410 -5.67 -1.24 2.22
C LYS A 410 -5.67 0.15 1.58
N GLY A 411 -4.77 1.04 1.96
CA GLY A 411 -4.72 2.36 1.33
C GLY A 411 -3.68 3.30 1.92
N GLY A 412 -3.34 4.33 1.15
CA GLY A 412 -2.49 5.42 1.61
C GLY A 412 -3.15 6.23 2.74
N SER A 413 -4.47 6.40 2.68
CA SER A 413 -5.25 7.04 3.75
C SER A 413 -5.17 6.24 5.06
N THR A 414 -5.31 4.91 4.98
CA THR A 414 -5.15 4.03 6.15
C THR A 414 -3.77 4.16 6.78
N LEU A 415 -2.72 4.21 5.96
CA LEU A 415 -1.35 4.40 6.43
C LEU A 415 -1.18 5.75 7.13
N GLU A 416 -1.75 6.83 6.57
CA GLU A 416 -1.72 8.16 7.17
C GLU A 416 -2.48 8.19 8.51
N GLU A 417 -3.70 7.63 8.57
CA GLU A 417 -4.53 7.58 9.77
C GLU A 417 -3.88 6.74 10.87
N PHE A 418 -3.33 5.56 10.53
CA PHE A 418 -2.67 4.70 11.50
C PHE A 418 -1.41 5.33 12.10
N ALA A 419 -0.72 6.17 11.35
CA ALA A 419 0.41 6.94 11.88
C ALA A 419 0.00 8.00 12.93
N LYS A 420 -1.26 8.43 12.93
CA LYS A 420 -1.80 9.53 13.75
C LYS A 420 -2.71 9.08 14.89
N ILE A 421 -2.88 7.76 15.10
CA ILE A 421 -3.80 7.24 16.13
C ILE A 421 -3.46 7.77 17.52
N LYS A 422 -4.52 8.04 18.30
CA LYS A 422 -4.44 8.42 19.71
C LYS A 422 -4.84 7.29 20.64
N ASN A 423 -5.77 6.42 20.19
CA ASN A 423 -6.25 5.29 20.96
C ASN A 423 -6.07 4.01 20.16
N ILE A 424 -5.71 2.93 20.83
CA ILE A 424 -5.71 1.59 20.27
C ILE A 424 -6.51 0.67 21.19
N VAL A 425 -7.51 0.03 20.63
CA VAL A 425 -8.45 -0.82 21.33
C VAL A 425 -8.19 -2.26 20.93
N PHE A 426 -8.08 -3.14 21.90
CA PHE A 426 -7.86 -4.56 21.69
C PHE A 426 -9.09 -5.35 22.13
N ASP A 427 -9.55 -6.30 21.32
CA ASP A 427 -10.33 -7.41 21.82
C ASP A 427 -9.45 -8.35 22.62
N LYS A 428 -10.02 -9.18 23.49
CA LYS A 428 -9.28 -10.15 24.32
C LYS A 428 -8.99 -11.41 23.53
N THR A 429 -10.06 -12.18 23.24
CA THR A 429 -9.99 -13.57 22.79
C THR A 429 -9.55 -13.67 21.32
N GLY A 430 -8.54 -14.49 21.01
CA GLY A 430 -8.00 -14.62 19.67
C GLY A 430 -7.17 -13.41 19.19
N THR A 431 -7.17 -12.30 19.94
CA THR A 431 -6.43 -11.06 19.62
C THR A 431 -5.19 -10.90 20.49
N LEU A 432 -5.35 -10.67 21.80
CA LEU A 432 -4.23 -10.65 22.75
C LEU A 432 -3.86 -12.05 23.19
N THR A 433 -4.80 -12.98 23.12
CA THR A 433 -4.64 -14.36 23.51
C THR A 433 -4.73 -15.29 22.30
N THR A 434 -4.24 -16.52 22.46
CA THR A 434 -4.18 -17.50 21.37
C THR A 434 -5.53 -18.18 21.10
N GLY A 435 -6.46 -18.14 22.06
CA GLY A 435 -7.68 -18.95 22.09
C GLY A 435 -7.42 -20.40 22.51
N ASN A 436 -6.20 -20.75 22.90
CA ASN A 436 -5.86 -22.05 23.48
C ASN A 436 -5.92 -21.95 25.00
N PHE A 437 -6.93 -22.58 25.57
CA PHE A 437 -7.16 -22.53 27.00
C PHE A 437 -6.36 -23.62 27.71
N LYS A 438 -5.79 -23.28 28.87
CA LYS A 438 -5.14 -24.23 29.77
C LYS A 438 -5.93 -24.28 31.05
N ILE A 439 -5.98 -25.47 31.65
CA ILE A 439 -6.52 -25.63 33.01
C ILE A 439 -5.51 -24.99 33.98
N ASN A 440 -5.94 -23.93 34.65
CA ASN A 440 -5.11 -23.22 35.65
C ASN A 440 -5.24 -23.87 37.00
N SER A 441 -6.47 -24.18 37.43
CA SER A 441 -6.72 -24.88 38.70
C SER A 441 -7.99 -25.73 38.62
N ILE A 442 -8.00 -26.85 39.34
CA ILE A 442 -9.17 -27.66 39.62
C ILE A 442 -9.38 -27.63 41.11
N ASN A 443 -10.42 -26.96 41.57
CA ASN A 443 -10.78 -26.91 42.99
C ASN A 443 -11.83 -27.98 43.27
N ILE A 444 -11.48 -28.95 44.12
CA ILE A 444 -12.30 -30.11 44.41
C ILE A 444 -13.20 -29.81 45.61
N HIS A 445 -14.44 -30.26 45.53
CA HIS A 445 -15.44 -30.14 46.58
C HIS A 445 -16.02 -31.51 46.92
N ASN A 446 -16.53 -31.66 48.13
CA ASN A 446 -17.31 -32.83 48.57
C ASN A 446 -16.57 -34.19 48.49
N GLY A 447 -15.22 -34.21 48.61
CA GLY A 447 -14.45 -35.44 48.81
C GLY A 447 -14.30 -36.33 47.56
N VAL A 448 -14.53 -35.81 46.35
CA VAL A 448 -14.23 -36.49 45.08
C VAL A 448 -12.78 -36.45 44.75
N SER A 449 -12.22 -37.45 44.07
CA SER A 449 -10.82 -37.41 43.65
C SER A 449 -10.60 -36.53 42.41
N GLU A 450 -9.39 -36.00 42.26
CA GLU A 450 -9.02 -35.20 41.07
C GLU A 450 -9.09 -36.03 39.79
N GLU A 451 -8.73 -37.31 39.89
CA GLU A 451 -8.79 -38.24 38.78
C GLU A 451 -10.25 -38.43 38.28
N GLU A 452 -11.23 -38.57 39.21
CA GLU A 452 -12.64 -38.71 38.85
C GLU A 452 -13.16 -37.41 38.14
N VAL A 453 -12.73 -36.24 38.64
CA VAL A 453 -13.10 -34.96 38.00
C VAL A 453 -12.50 -34.86 36.59
N LYS A 454 -11.22 -35.25 36.41
CA LYS A 454 -10.58 -35.27 35.08
C LYS A 454 -11.26 -36.25 34.10
N GLU A 455 -11.66 -37.42 34.58
CA GLU A 455 -12.43 -38.39 33.76
C GLU A 455 -13.77 -37.79 33.30
N ILE A 456 -14.51 -37.14 34.21
CA ILE A 456 -15.78 -36.51 33.91
C ILE A 456 -15.59 -35.38 32.89
N LEU A 457 -14.62 -34.48 33.11
CA LEU A 457 -14.27 -33.38 32.24
C LEU A 457 -13.93 -33.91 30.84
N TYR A 458 -13.00 -34.84 30.71
CA TYR A 458 -12.60 -35.41 29.44
C TYR A 458 -13.77 -36.06 28.68
N SER A 459 -14.57 -36.88 29.39
CA SER A 459 -15.63 -37.68 28.81
C SER A 459 -16.84 -36.86 28.36
N LEU A 460 -17.10 -35.71 28.96
CA LEU A 460 -18.22 -34.84 28.58
C LEU A 460 -17.78 -33.83 27.54
N GLU A 461 -16.60 -33.20 27.70
CA GLU A 461 -16.12 -32.14 26.80
C GLU A 461 -15.75 -32.67 25.40
N ILE A 462 -15.48 -33.97 25.23
CA ILE A 462 -15.26 -34.58 23.91
C ILE A 462 -16.51 -34.50 23.01
N HIS A 463 -17.69 -34.29 23.58
CA HIS A 463 -18.96 -34.12 22.86
C HIS A 463 -19.26 -32.67 22.47
N SER A 464 -18.45 -31.69 22.89
CA SER A 464 -18.64 -30.29 22.56
C SER A 464 -17.67 -29.80 21.49
N SER A 465 -18.16 -28.95 20.61
CA SER A 465 -17.33 -28.25 19.62
C SER A 465 -16.78 -26.92 20.13
N HIS A 466 -17.09 -26.56 21.39
CA HIS A 466 -16.65 -25.28 21.95
C HIS A 466 -15.12 -25.21 22.08
N PRO A 467 -14.45 -24.06 21.81
CA PRO A 467 -12.98 -23.93 21.92
C PRO A 467 -12.42 -24.36 23.28
N ILE A 468 -13.10 -23.99 24.36
CA ILE A 468 -12.73 -24.41 25.74
C ILE A 468 -12.75 -25.93 25.86
N ALA A 469 -13.82 -26.59 25.40
CA ALA A 469 -13.95 -28.03 25.43
C ALA A 469 -12.81 -28.74 24.70
N LYS A 470 -12.50 -28.30 23.47
CA LYS A 470 -11.38 -28.83 22.68
C LYS A 470 -10.04 -28.69 23.42
N SER A 471 -9.82 -27.55 24.08
CA SER A 471 -8.60 -27.31 24.84
C SER A 471 -8.50 -28.19 26.08
N ILE A 472 -9.62 -28.39 26.80
CA ILE A 472 -9.67 -29.30 27.96
C ILE A 472 -9.39 -30.74 27.53
N VAL A 473 -10.03 -31.19 26.43
CA VAL A 473 -9.81 -32.54 25.89
C VAL A 473 -8.35 -32.73 25.48
N ALA A 474 -7.72 -31.73 24.85
CA ALA A 474 -6.30 -31.78 24.50
C ALA A 474 -5.38 -31.82 25.71
N ALA A 475 -5.70 -31.03 26.76
CA ALA A 475 -4.94 -30.98 28.01
C ALA A 475 -5.02 -32.29 28.83
N LEU A 476 -6.19 -32.96 28.75
CA LEU A 476 -6.45 -34.23 29.46
C LEU A 476 -6.23 -35.46 28.58
N LYS A 477 -5.53 -35.32 27.45
CA LYS A 477 -5.22 -36.43 26.54
C LYS A 477 -4.46 -37.56 27.27
N GLY A 478 -5.03 -38.76 27.24
CA GLY A 478 -4.50 -39.93 27.97
C GLY A 478 -5.32 -40.29 29.21
N THR A 479 -6.27 -39.47 29.63
CA THR A 479 -7.24 -39.83 30.68
C THR A 479 -8.19 -40.92 30.13
N VAL A 480 -8.48 -41.93 30.95
CA VAL A 480 -9.45 -42.98 30.61
C VAL A 480 -10.85 -42.35 30.65
N GLY A 481 -11.57 -42.44 29.52
CA GLY A 481 -12.90 -41.88 29.43
C GLY A 481 -13.95 -42.77 30.12
N ARG A 482 -14.98 -42.15 30.70
CA ARG A 482 -16.18 -42.83 31.26
C ARG A 482 -17.26 -42.88 30.17
N GLU A 483 -17.94 -44.00 30.06
CA GLU A 483 -19.09 -44.14 29.18
C GLU A 483 -20.36 -43.59 29.83
N PHE A 484 -21.17 -42.86 29.07
CA PHE A 484 -22.46 -42.32 29.48
C PHE A 484 -23.58 -42.89 28.62
N LYS A 485 -24.72 -43.14 29.24
CA LYS A 485 -25.94 -43.61 28.55
C LYS A 485 -26.54 -42.54 27.62
N THR A 486 -26.52 -41.30 28.10
CA THR A 486 -27.02 -40.15 27.33
C THR A 486 -26.15 -38.94 27.58
N VAL A 487 -25.87 -38.15 26.52
CA VAL A 487 -25.14 -36.87 26.61
C VAL A 487 -25.93 -35.83 25.84
N LYS A 488 -26.21 -34.67 26.41
CA LYS A 488 -26.94 -33.58 25.82
C LYS A 488 -26.19 -32.26 26.06
N GLU A 489 -25.86 -31.55 24.99
CA GLU A 489 -25.31 -30.20 25.06
C GLU A 489 -26.44 -29.16 24.94
N GLU A 490 -26.43 -28.17 25.86
CA GLU A 490 -27.37 -27.05 25.82
C GLU A 490 -26.58 -25.73 25.67
N LYS A 491 -26.81 -25.07 24.55
CA LYS A 491 -26.07 -23.86 24.21
C LYS A 491 -26.20 -22.75 25.26
N GLY A 492 -25.08 -22.30 25.82
CA GLY A 492 -25.05 -21.27 26.85
C GLY A 492 -25.30 -21.73 28.29
N LEU A 493 -25.54 -23.02 28.50
CA LEU A 493 -25.63 -23.67 29.81
C LEU A 493 -24.44 -24.60 30.03
N GLY A 494 -24.28 -25.61 29.16
CA GLY A 494 -23.22 -26.60 29.27
C GLY A 494 -23.67 -27.98 28.78
N ILE A 495 -23.04 -29.04 29.29
CA ILE A 495 -23.29 -30.43 28.91
C ILE A 495 -23.88 -31.16 30.12
N THR A 496 -24.96 -31.91 29.88
CA THR A 496 -25.58 -32.80 30.85
C THR A 496 -25.49 -34.24 30.34
N ALA A 497 -25.04 -35.15 31.18
CA ALA A 497 -24.96 -36.56 30.85
C ALA A 497 -25.52 -37.44 31.99
N GLN A 498 -25.96 -38.64 31.64
CA GLN A 498 -26.43 -39.65 32.57
C GLN A 498 -25.66 -40.93 32.39
N ASP A 499 -25.12 -41.50 33.49
CA ASP A 499 -24.47 -42.80 33.47
C ASP A 499 -25.44 -43.99 33.50
N HIS A 500 -24.90 -45.19 33.42
CA HIS A 500 -25.71 -46.42 33.49
C HIS A 500 -26.32 -46.68 34.85
N GLN A 501 -25.89 -45.98 35.90
CA GLN A 501 -26.40 -46.05 37.29
C GLN A 501 -27.42 -44.94 37.57
N ASN A 502 -27.83 -44.19 36.51
CA ASN A 502 -28.73 -43.03 36.56
C ASN A 502 -28.19 -41.79 37.31
N ASN A 503 -26.89 -41.73 37.59
CA ASN A 503 -26.30 -40.49 38.10
C ASN A 503 -26.26 -39.44 36.98
N ILE A 504 -26.61 -38.19 37.30
CA ILE A 504 -26.59 -37.05 36.39
C ILE A 504 -25.32 -36.24 36.64
N TYR A 505 -24.59 -35.99 35.56
CA TYR A 505 -23.37 -35.17 35.54
C TYR A 505 -23.65 -33.96 34.70
N GLN A 506 -23.22 -32.77 35.17
CA GLN A 506 -23.35 -31.52 34.45
C GLN A 506 -22.03 -30.75 34.48
N ILE A 507 -21.62 -30.22 33.33
CA ILE A 507 -20.49 -29.33 33.19
C ILE A 507 -20.97 -28.07 32.46
N GLY A 508 -20.64 -26.89 33.00
CA GLY A 508 -21.02 -25.65 32.33
C GLY A 508 -20.69 -24.39 33.12
N SER A 509 -21.30 -23.28 32.68
CA SER A 509 -21.13 -21.99 33.31
C SER A 509 -21.82 -21.91 34.67
N TYR A 510 -21.60 -20.84 35.45
CA TYR A 510 -22.31 -20.60 36.74
C TYR A 510 -23.84 -20.79 36.68
N LYS A 511 -24.45 -20.69 35.50
CA LYS A 511 -25.90 -20.85 35.33
C LYS A 511 -26.41 -22.23 35.76
N ILE A 512 -25.59 -23.30 35.63
CA ILE A 512 -25.95 -24.64 36.10
C ILE A 512 -25.77 -24.79 37.62
N ALA A 513 -24.98 -23.89 38.22
CA ALA A 513 -24.66 -23.89 39.65
C ALA A 513 -25.33 -22.71 40.40
N SER A 514 -26.38 -22.11 39.85
CA SER A 514 -27.03 -20.90 40.38
C SER A 514 -27.62 -21.04 41.77
N GLU A 515 -27.85 -22.26 42.24
CA GLU A 515 -28.33 -22.57 43.60
C GLU A 515 -27.21 -22.45 44.64
N PHE A 516 -25.95 -22.41 44.24
CA PHE A 516 -24.81 -22.29 45.16
C PHE A 516 -24.41 -20.83 45.38
N PRO A 517 -23.92 -20.48 46.59
CA PRO A 517 -23.51 -19.11 46.86
C PRO A 517 -22.37 -18.66 45.90
N LYS A 518 -22.52 -17.47 45.34
CA LYS A 518 -21.56 -16.86 44.42
C LYS A 518 -20.38 -16.22 45.21
N ASN A 519 -19.69 -17.01 46.03
CA ASN A 519 -18.58 -16.49 46.83
C ASN A 519 -17.33 -16.21 46.00
N GLU A 520 -17.08 -17.04 44.96
CA GLU A 520 -16.03 -16.85 43.98
C GLU A 520 -16.58 -17.22 42.60
N ILE A 521 -16.18 -16.49 41.56
CA ILE A 521 -16.58 -16.76 40.20
C ILE A 521 -15.49 -17.63 39.56
N HIS A 522 -15.90 -18.86 39.16
CA HIS A 522 -15.08 -19.79 38.41
C HIS A 522 -15.57 -19.88 36.96
N ASP A 523 -14.74 -20.36 36.06
CA ASP A 523 -15.09 -20.44 34.64
C ASP A 523 -15.97 -21.64 34.34
N ILE A 524 -15.75 -22.78 34.97
CA ILE A 524 -16.50 -24.02 34.75
C ILE A 524 -16.88 -24.63 36.10
N TYR A 525 -18.12 -25.09 36.16
CA TYR A 525 -18.69 -25.80 37.32
C TYR A 525 -19.00 -27.23 36.90
N VAL A 526 -18.66 -28.20 37.80
CA VAL A 526 -18.89 -29.64 37.61
C VAL A 526 -19.82 -30.12 38.72
N LEU A 527 -21.00 -30.62 38.34
CA LEU A 527 -21.98 -31.14 39.27
C LEU A 527 -22.22 -32.64 39.04
N LYS A 528 -22.49 -33.36 40.12
CA LYS A 528 -22.95 -34.76 40.15
C LYS A 528 -24.22 -34.81 40.99
N ASN A 529 -25.34 -35.21 40.40
CA ASN A 529 -26.67 -35.28 41.07
C ASN A 529 -27.02 -33.95 41.80
N ASN A 530 -26.79 -32.80 41.11
CA ASN A 530 -26.99 -31.45 41.62
C ASN A 530 -26.09 -31.05 42.80
N ILE A 531 -25.05 -31.84 43.11
CA ILE A 531 -24.02 -31.49 44.12
C ILE A 531 -22.80 -30.97 43.38
N LEU A 532 -22.29 -29.82 43.77
CA LEU A 532 -21.05 -29.25 43.21
C LEU A 532 -19.86 -30.11 43.65
N ILE A 533 -19.18 -30.76 42.71
CA ILE A 533 -18.04 -31.65 42.97
C ILE A 533 -16.70 -31.00 42.60
N ALA A 534 -16.68 -30.06 41.65
CA ALA A 534 -15.49 -29.30 41.31
C ALA A 534 -15.82 -27.97 40.63
N THR A 535 -14.87 -27.03 40.78
CA THR A 535 -14.81 -25.83 39.95
C THR A 535 -13.47 -25.81 39.23
N VAL A 536 -13.47 -25.32 37.94
CA VAL A 536 -12.27 -25.28 37.13
C VAL A 536 -12.06 -23.86 36.66
N ASP A 537 -10.87 -23.34 36.83
CA ASP A 537 -10.43 -22.08 36.25
C ASP A 537 -9.54 -22.36 35.07
N ILE A 538 -9.79 -21.62 33.98
CA ILE A 538 -9.06 -21.73 32.75
C ILE A 538 -8.34 -20.41 32.43
N GLU A 539 -7.16 -20.53 31.88
CA GLU A 539 -6.37 -19.39 31.45
C GLU A 539 -6.13 -19.49 29.93
N ASP A 540 -6.35 -18.39 29.22
CA ASP A 540 -6.05 -18.29 27.80
C ASP A 540 -4.62 -17.78 27.63
N ASP A 541 -3.79 -18.50 26.87
CA ASP A 541 -2.38 -18.14 26.65
C ASP A 541 -2.26 -16.80 25.93
N VAL A 542 -1.42 -15.92 26.46
CA VAL A 542 -1.11 -14.62 25.83
C VAL A 542 -0.17 -14.85 24.64
N LYS A 543 -0.46 -14.18 23.51
CA LYS A 543 0.39 -14.25 22.32
C LYS A 543 1.79 -13.70 22.57
N LEU A 544 2.72 -14.02 21.66
CA LEU A 544 4.09 -13.53 21.72
C LEU A 544 4.15 -12.00 21.58
N ASN A 545 5.07 -11.39 22.30
CA ASN A 545 5.42 -9.95 22.25
C ASN A 545 4.25 -8.98 22.52
N VAL A 546 3.16 -9.44 23.17
CA VAL A 546 2.01 -8.58 23.53
C VAL A 546 2.44 -7.47 24.48
N LYS A 547 3.13 -7.83 25.57
CA LYS A 547 3.57 -6.90 26.60
C LYS A 547 4.47 -5.80 26.03
N GLU A 548 5.49 -6.19 25.26
CA GLU A 548 6.43 -5.26 24.62
C GLU A 548 5.72 -4.34 23.63
N THR A 549 4.78 -4.88 22.86
CA THR A 549 4.01 -4.10 21.89
C THR A 549 3.13 -3.06 22.56
N ILE A 550 2.44 -3.42 23.64
CA ILE A 550 1.58 -2.50 24.40
C ILE A 550 2.42 -1.43 25.11
N ASP A 551 3.55 -1.80 25.70
CA ASP A 551 4.46 -0.86 26.34
C ASP A 551 5.01 0.19 25.35
N ASP A 552 5.35 -0.23 24.12
CA ASP A 552 5.78 0.67 23.06
C ASP A 552 4.67 1.65 22.61
N PHE A 553 3.41 1.21 22.54
CA PHE A 553 2.30 2.11 22.27
C PHE A 553 2.11 3.12 23.40
N ASN A 554 2.17 2.69 24.66
CA ASN A 554 2.06 3.56 25.83
C ASN A 554 3.20 4.59 25.86
N LYS A 555 4.45 4.19 25.65
CA LYS A 555 5.61 5.08 25.53
C LYS A 555 5.48 6.04 24.35
N GLY A 556 4.81 5.61 23.28
CA GLY A 556 4.49 6.45 22.11
C GLY A 556 3.34 7.43 22.34
N GLY A 557 2.77 7.50 23.54
CA GLY A 557 1.66 8.39 23.89
C GLY A 557 0.31 7.95 23.32
N ILE A 558 0.16 6.66 22.94
CA ILE A 558 -1.08 6.06 22.46
C ILE A 558 -1.78 5.38 23.63
N ASN A 559 -3.05 5.73 23.85
CA ASN A 559 -3.85 5.11 24.90
C ASN A 559 -4.23 3.69 24.52
N THR A 560 -3.85 2.71 25.34
CA THR A 560 -4.19 1.31 25.15
C THR A 560 -5.44 0.94 25.95
N ILE A 561 -6.37 0.26 25.30
CA ILE A 561 -7.70 -0.04 25.83
C ILE A 561 -8.05 -1.50 25.55
N LEU A 562 -8.53 -2.23 26.55
CA LEU A 562 -9.09 -3.56 26.40
C LEU A 562 -10.61 -3.50 26.40
N ILE A 563 -11.25 -4.12 25.40
CA ILE A 563 -12.71 -4.31 25.38
C ILE A 563 -12.99 -5.80 25.24
N SER A 564 -13.78 -6.38 26.15
CA SER A 564 -14.13 -7.80 26.10
C SER A 564 -15.51 -8.06 26.64
N GLY A 565 -16.14 -9.14 26.13
CA GLY A 565 -17.35 -9.71 26.72
C GLY A 565 -17.11 -10.56 27.95
N ASP A 566 -15.86 -10.82 28.31
CA ASP A 566 -15.46 -11.66 29.42
C ASP A 566 -15.63 -10.95 30.78
N ASN A 567 -15.57 -11.73 31.86
CA ASN A 567 -15.75 -11.21 33.22
C ASN A 567 -14.66 -10.21 33.60
N ARG A 568 -15.00 -9.35 34.57
CA ARG A 568 -14.15 -8.24 34.99
C ARG A 568 -12.80 -8.72 35.55
N LYS A 569 -12.80 -9.79 36.38
CA LYS A 569 -11.60 -10.33 37.02
C LYS A 569 -10.55 -10.77 35.98
N ASN A 570 -10.97 -11.53 34.98
CA ASN A 570 -10.10 -12.02 33.91
C ASN A 570 -9.56 -10.88 33.03
N CYS A 571 -10.39 -9.88 32.73
CA CYS A 571 -9.97 -8.71 31.96
C CYS A 571 -8.96 -7.84 32.69
N GLU A 572 -9.19 -7.56 33.98
CA GLU A 572 -8.28 -6.75 34.82
C GLU A 572 -6.94 -7.49 35.04
N SER A 573 -6.97 -8.82 35.30
CA SER A 573 -5.77 -9.63 35.42
C SER A 573 -4.90 -9.59 34.17
N LEU A 574 -5.51 -9.78 32.99
CA LEU A 574 -4.79 -9.69 31.71
C LEU A 574 -4.21 -8.29 31.51
N ALA A 575 -5.01 -7.25 31.72
CA ALA A 575 -4.60 -5.86 31.52
C ALA A 575 -3.39 -5.48 32.37
N GLN A 576 -3.35 -5.93 33.64
CA GLN A 576 -2.20 -5.75 34.52
C GLN A 576 -0.96 -6.49 34.01
N LYS A 577 -1.10 -7.74 33.54
CA LYS A 577 0.00 -8.55 33.00
C LYS A 577 0.66 -7.89 31.78
N VAL A 578 -0.14 -7.20 30.93
CA VAL A 578 0.32 -6.63 29.66
C VAL A 578 0.38 -5.10 29.64
N TYR A 579 0.13 -4.41 30.76
CA TYR A 579 0.18 -2.94 30.92
C TYR A 579 -0.83 -2.13 30.08
N ILE A 580 -2.05 -2.64 29.93
CA ILE A 580 -3.15 -1.90 29.31
C ILE A 580 -3.71 -0.84 30.27
N ASN A 581 -3.94 0.38 29.79
CA ASN A 581 -4.32 1.51 30.62
C ASN A 581 -5.80 1.53 31.04
N LYS A 582 -6.71 1.07 30.17
CA LYS A 582 -8.17 1.08 30.42
C LYS A 582 -8.80 -0.26 30.07
N VAL A 583 -9.79 -0.67 30.85
CA VAL A 583 -10.49 -1.95 30.66
C VAL A 583 -12.01 -1.71 30.65
N TYR A 584 -12.69 -2.30 29.66
CA TYR A 584 -14.13 -2.41 29.57
C TYR A 584 -14.50 -3.89 29.42
N SER A 585 -14.91 -4.48 30.51
CA SER A 585 -15.33 -5.89 30.61
C SER A 585 -16.85 -6.03 30.41
N GLU A 586 -17.31 -7.27 30.19
CA GLU A 586 -18.73 -7.64 30.10
C GLU A 586 -19.50 -6.89 29.00
N GLN A 587 -18.82 -6.54 27.90
CA GLN A 587 -19.39 -5.77 26.81
C GLN A 587 -20.02 -6.67 25.74
N SER A 588 -21.30 -6.47 25.46
CA SER A 588 -21.97 -7.07 24.31
C SER A 588 -21.43 -6.48 22.98
N PRO A 589 -21.62 -7.13 21.83
CA PRO A 589 -21.20 -6.60 20.53
C PRO A 589 -21.75 -5.20 20.22
N ALA A 590 -22.99 -4.91 20.62
CA ALA A 590 -23.61 -3.59 20.45
C ALA A 590 -22.92 -2.53 21.32
N GLN A 591 -22.55 -2.86 22.56
CA GLN A 591 -21.84 -1.96 23.46
C GLN A 591 -20.41 -1.72 22.99
N LYS A 592 -19.71 -2.76 22.46
CA LYS A 592 -18.41 -2.61 21.82
C LYS A 592 -18.46 -1.59 20.69
N LEU A 593 -19.45 -1.71 19.79
CA LEU A 593 -19.65 -0.78 18.69
C LEU A 593 -19.87 0.66 19.17
N ALA A 594 -20.78 0.86 20.14
CA ALA A 594 -21.08 2.18 20.70
C ALA A 594 -19.83 2.83 21.34
N LEU A 595 -19.05 2.04 22.06
CA LEU A 595 -17.81 2.53 22.68
C LEU A 595 -16.76 2.94 21.65
N ILE A 596 -16.60 2.18 20.57
CA ILE A 596 -15.71 2.54 19.44
C ILE A 596 -16.18 3.85 18.78
N GLU A 597 -17.50 4.06 18.62
CA GLU A 597 -18.03 5.34 18.11
C GLU A 597 -17.67 6.52 18.99
N ILE A 598 -17.77 6.38 20.31
CA ILE A 598 -17.42 7.44 21.28
C ILE A 598 -15.91 7.74 21.16
N LEU A 599 -15.07 6.71 21.27
CA LEU A 599 -13.61 6.85 21.22
C LEU A 599 -13.13 7.46 19.89
N THR A 600 -13.79 7.11 18.77
CA THR A 600 -13.45 7.66 17.45
C THR A 600 -13.83 9.15 17.33
N LYS A 601 -14.88 9.60 18.01
CA LYS A 601 -15.23 11.04 18.08
C LYS A 601 -14.25 11.84 18.97
N GLU A 602 -13.71 11.22 20.01
CA GLU A 602 -12.71 11.84 20.89
C GLU A 602 -11.31 11.90 20.24
N GLY A 603 -11.01 10.98 19.36
CA GLY A 603 -9.74 10.96 18.65
C GLY A 603 -9.59 9.77 17.71
N SER A 604 -8.61 9.87 16.81
CA SER A 604 -8.30 8.77 15.86
C SER A 604 -8.04 7.47 16.62
N THR A 605 -8.87 6.46 16.38
CA THR A 605 -8.92 5.21 17.16
C THR A 605 -8.73 4.00 16.24
N ALA A 606 -7.75 3.15 16.58
CA ALA A 606 -7.58 1.84 15.95
C ALA A 606 -8.30 0.76 16.77
N MET A 607 -8.95 -0.20 16.12
CA MET A 607 -9.52 -1.40 16.73
C MET A 607 -8.80 -2.64 16.19
N VAL A 608 -8.32 -3.48 17.11
CA VAL A 608 -7.66 -4.77 16.78
C VAL A 608 -8.57 -5.91 17.24
N GLY A 609 -8.92 -6.81 16.32
CA GLY A 609 -9.82 -7.94 16.61
C GLY A 609 -9.63 -9.11 15.65
N ASP A 610 -10.24 -10.26 15.97
CA ASP A 610 -10.25 -11.46 15.12
C ASP A 610 -11.28 -11.35 13.96
N GLY A 611 -12.20 -10.43 14.06
CA GLY A 611 -13.12 -9.99 13.04
C GLY A 611 -14.38 -10.82 12.82
N ILE A 612 -14.61 -11.89 13.56
CA ILE A 612 -15.86 -12.65 13.43
C ILE A 612 -17.00 -11.91 14.17
N ASN A 613 -16.77 -11.59 15.42
CA ASN A 613 -17.73 -10.91 16.29
C ASN A 613 -17.56 -9.39 16.26
N ASP A 614 -16.38 -8.90 15.92
CA ASP A 614 -15.98 -7.51 16.01
C ASP A 614 -16.03 -6.77 14.66
N ALA A 615 -16.48 -7.42 13.57
CA ALA A 615 -16.51 -6.80 12.24
C ALA A 615 -17.23 -5.43 12.20
N PRO A 616 -18.36 -5.21 12.89
CA PRO A 616 -18.98 -3.88 12.95
C PRO A 616 -18.10 -2.85 13.67
N ALA A 617 -17.44 -3.24 14.76
CA ALA A 617 -16.55 -2.37 15.52
C ALA A 617 -15.27 -2.03 14.73
N LEU A 618 -14.69 -3.03 14.03
CA LEU A 618 -13.55 -2.83 13.11
C LEU A 618 -13.89 -1.86 11.98
N ALA A 619 -15.08 -2.00 11.36
CA ALA A 619 -15.52 -1.11 10.29
C ALA A 619 -15.79 0.32 10.76
N LYS A 620 -16.14 0.50 12.04
CA LYS A 620 -16.48 1.81 12.63
C LYS A 620 -15.27 2.57 13.17
N ALA A 621 -14.22 1.87 13.55
CA ALA A 621 -12.97 2.48 13.98
C ALA A 621 -12.36 3.33 12.86
N THR A 622 -11.53 4.33 13.20
CA THR A 622 -10.73 5.06 12.21
C THR A 622 -9.85 4.09 11.41
N VAL A 623 -9.26 3.11 12.10
CA VAL A 623 -8.49 2.02 11.47
C VAL A 623 -8.86 0.70 12.12
N GLY A 624 -9.57 -0.17 11.39
CA GLY A 624 -9.80 -1.56 11.80
C GLY A 624 -8.61 -2.43 11.40
N ILE A 625 -8.15 -3.26 12.34
CA ILE A 625 -7.00 -4.15 12.18
C ILE A 625 -7.44 -5.56 12.47
N SER A 626 -7.32 -6.44 11.49
CA SER A 626 -7.68 -7.85 11.61
C SER A 626 -6.44 -8.74 11.59
N LEU A 627 -6.51 -9.83 12.36
CA LEU A 627 -5.50 -10.89 12.34
C LEU A 627 -5.84 -11.92 11.24
N SER A 628 -4.85 -12.60 10.66
CA SER A 628 -4.98 -13.32 9.36
C SER A 628 -5.91 -14.51 9.33
N ASN A 629 -6.22 -15.15 10.47
CA ASN A 629 -7.20 -16.24 10.52
C ASN A 629 -8.65 -15.73 10.44
N ALA A 630 -8.79 -14.43 10.22
CA ALA A 630 -10.06 -13.77 10.09
C ALA A 630 -10.89 -14.34 8.94
N THR A 631 -12.17 -14.45 9.17
CA THR A 631 -13.14 -14.77 8.13
C THR A 631 -13.12 -13.73 7.01
N GLN A 632 -13.66 -14.08 5.84
CA GLN A 632 -13.81 -13.15 4.72
C GLN A 632 -14.52 -11.85 5.15
N VAL A 633 -15.42 -11.93 6.14
CA VAL A 633 -16.13 -10.76 6.71
C VAL A 633 -15.17 -9.81 7.40
N ALA A 634 -14.24 -10.32 8.19
CA ALA A 634 -13.24 -9.52 8.87
C ALA A 634 -12.22 -8.88 7.91
N ILE A 635 -11.76 -9.66 6.93
CA ILE A 635 -10.90 -9.16 5.86
C ILE A 635 -11.57 -7.99 5.14
N ASN A 636 -12.88 -8.05 4.91
CA ASN A 636 -13.60 -6.95 4.26
C ASN A 636 -13.77 -5.73 5.18
N ALA A 637 -14.00 -5.92 6.46
CA ALA A 637 -14.24 -4.86 7.45
C ALA A 637 -12.96 -4.11 7.86
N ALA A 638 -11.81 -4.81 7.96
CA ALA A 638 -10.55 -4.23 8.41
C ALA A 638 -9.82 -3.46 7.29
N GLN A 639 -9.12 -2.40 7.65
CA GLN A 639 -8.25 -1.62 6.78
C GLN A 639 -6.79 -2.13 6.80
N ILE A 640 -6.37 -2.78 7.89
CA ILE A 640 -5.07 -3.45 8.00
C ILE A 640 -5.30 -4.92 8.33
N ILE A 641 -4.54 -5.81 7.66
CA ILE A 641 -4.56 -7.25 7.92
C ILE A 641 -3.14 -7.68 8.27
N LEU A 642 -2.99 -8.33 9.44
CA LEU A 642 -1.72 -8.89 9.89
C LEU A 642 -1.72 -10.38 9.55
N LEU A 643 -0.82 -10.83 8.69
CA LEU A 643 -0.75 -12.22 8.23
C LEU A 643 -0.13 -13.17 9.27
N ASN A 644 0.68 -12.65 10.19
CA ASN A 644 1.16 -13.39 11.35
C ASN A 644 0.20 -13.21 12.53
N ASN A 645 -0.38 -14.31 13.01
CA ASN A 645 -1.35 -14.31 14.10
C ASN A 645 -0.76 -14.51 15.49
N ASN A 646 0.42 -15.12 15.58
CA ASN A 646 0.95 -15.58 16.86
C ASN A 646 1.84 -14.53 17.51
N ASP A 647 2.30 -13.54 16.74
CA ASP A 647 3.22 -12.50 17.20
C ASP A 647 2.63 -11.10 17.00
N LEU A 648 2.36 -10.41 18.10
CA LEU A 648 1.79 -9.05 18.06
C LEU A 648 2.83 -7.98 17.68
N SER A 649 4.12 -8.32 17.56
CA SER A 649 5.17 -7.39 17.12
C SER A 649 4.91 -6.86 15.69
N THR A 650 4.19 -7.62 14.85
CA THR A 650 3.76 -7.18 13.52
C THR A 650 2.88 -5.95 13.56
N LEU A 651 2.04 -5.78 14.58
CA LEU A 651 1.23 -4.58 14.80
C LEU A 651 2.09 -3.35 15.12
N ARG A 652 3.12 -3.52 15.95
CA ARG A 652 4.13 -2.50 16.22
C ARG A 652 4.85 -2.10 14.92
N HIS A 653 5.29 -3.08 14.12
CA HIS A 653 5.93 -2.83 12.82
C HIS A 653 5.01 -2.06 11.87
N ALA A 654 3.72 -2.39 11.82
CA ALA A 654 2.73 -1.68 11.02
C ALA A 654 2.66 -0.19 11.40
N ASN A 655 2.62 0.13 12.70
CA ASN A 655 2.59 1.52 13.19
C ASN A 655 3.89 2.26 12.88
N LEU A 656 5.06 1.63 13.08
CA LEU A 656 6.35 2.21 12.77
C LEU A 656 6.50 2.49 11.26
N ILE A 657 6.11 1.55 10.39
CA ILE A 657 6.11 1.75 8.94
C ILE A 657 5.23 2.94 8.58
N SER A 658 4.02 3.03 9.15
CA SER A 658 3.08 4.12 8.93
C SER A 658 3.67 5.47 9.37
N LYS A 659 4.22 5.56 10.57
CA LYS A 659 4.89 6.77 11.09
C LYS A 659 6.09 7.19 10.23
N HIS A 660 6.94 6.23 9.87
CA HIS A 660 8.11 6.49 9.02
C HIS A 660 7.72 6.98 7.63
N THR A 661 6.67 6.39 7.04
CA THR A 661 6.17 6.80 5.73
C THR A 661 5.59 8.20 5.78
N LEU A 662 4.75 8.51 6.77
CA LEU A 662 4.19 9.85 6.94
C LEU A 662 5.28 10.91 7.17
N LEU A 663 6.30 10.60 7.98
CA LEU A 663 7.44 11.49 8.19
C LEU A 663 8.20 11.74 6.88
N THR A 664 8.43 10.68 6.09
CA THR A 664 9.10 10.81 4.79
C THR A 664 8.28 11.66 3.81
N ILE A 665 6.95 11.49 3.77
CA ILE A 665 6.07 12.35 2.97
C ILE A 665 6.24 13.83 3.38
N LYS A 666 6.19 14.13 4.68
CA LYS A 666 6.38 15.49 5.19
C LYS A 666 7.75 16.07 4.80
N GLN A 667 8.81 15.27 4.92
CA GLN A 667 10.16 15.67 4.51
C GLN A 667 10.23 15.95 3.01
N ASN A 668 9.68 15.06 2.20
CA ASN A 668 9.65 15.21 0.74
C ASN A 668 8.92 16.48 0.31
N LEU A 669 7.73 16.72 0.89
CA LEU A 669 6.96 17.94 0.62
C LEU A 669 7.72 19.18 1.06
N PHE A 670 8.35 19.16 2.25
CA PHE A 670 9.15 20.28 2.72
C PHE A 670 10.26 20.62 1.73
N TRP A 671 11.07 19.64 1.29
CA TRP A 671 12.15 19.88 0.35
C TRP A 671 11.65 20.35 -1.02
N ALA A 672 10.55 19.77 -1.52
CA ALA A 672 9.94 20.17 -2.79
C ALA A 672 9.43 21.62 -2.78
N PHE A 673 8.92 22.11 -1.65
CA PHE A 673 8.51 23.52 -1.49
C PHE A 673 9.67 24.45 -1.25
N PHE A 674 10.56 24.08 -0.32
CA PHE A 674 11.67 24.92 0.10
C PHE A 674 12.58 25.30 -1.08
N TYR A 675 12.86 24.33 -1.95
CA TYR A 675 13.64 24.57 -3.15
C TYR A 675 13.03 25.67 -4.01
N ASN A 676 11.73 25.58 -4.33
CA ASN A 676 11.06 26.56 -5.17
C ASN A 676 11.00 27.95 -4.52
N ILE A 677 10.72 28.04 -3.21
CA ILE A 677 10.67 29.31 -2.47
C ILE A 677 12.01 30.06 -2.52
N VAL A 678 13.11 29.32 -2.46
CA VAL A 678 14.46 29.93 -2.52
C VAL A 678 14.88 30.23 -3.96
N ALA A 679 14.65 29.30 -4.89
CA ALA A 679 15.17 29.39 -6.24
C ALA A 679 14.43 30.43 -7.13
N ILE A 680 13.12 30.63 -6.96
CA ILE A 680 12.33 31.58 -7.73
C ILE A 680 12.84 33.03 -7.55
N PRO A 681 13.02 33.58 -6.34
CA PRO A 681 13.58 34.91 -6.17
C PRO A 681 15.00 35.06 -6.77
N ILE A 682 15.86 34.04 -6.58
CA ILE A 682 17.23 34.07 -7.11
C ILE A 682 17.21 34.12 -8.64
N ALA A 683 16.32 33.33 -9.29
CA ALA A 683 16.13 33.38 -10.75
C ALA A 683 15.57 34.74 -11.21
N ALA A 684 14.60 35.31 -10.49
CA ALA A 684 14.02 36.62 -10.79
C ALA A 684 15.06 37.75 -10.70
N CYS A 685 16.05 37.63 -9.83
CA CYS A 685 17.18 38.55 -9.72
C CYS A 685 18.26 38.32 -10.80
N GLY A 686 18.13 37.26 -11.64
CA GLY A 686 19.09 36.99 -12.72
C GLY A 686 20.35 36.22 -12.28
N LEU A 687 20.38 35.71 -11.06
CA LEU A 687 21.52 34.97 -10.50
C LEU A 687 21.54 33.48 -10.93
N LEU A 688 20.47 33.00 -11.61
CA LEU A 688 20.36 31.64 -12.11
C LEU A 688 20.00 31.63 -13.59
N SER A 689 20.77 30.89 -14.39
CA SER A 689 20.44 30.68 -15.80
C SER A 689 19.29 29.64 -15.96
N PRO A 690 18.51 29.69 -17.05
CA PRO A 690 17.46 28.70 -17.32
C PRO A 690 17.98 27.25 -17.38
N ALA A 691 19.16 27.02 -17.94
CA ALA A 691 19.81 25.70 -18.03
C ALA A 691 20.17 25.16 -16.64
N PHE A 692 20.75 26.01 -15.77
CA PHE A 692 21.04 25.62 -14.40
C PHE A 692 19.75 25.36 -13.60
N GLY A 693 18.69 26.14 -13.86
CA GLY A 693 17.36 25.89 -13.30
C GLY A 693 16.82 24.51 -13.66
N ALA A 694 16.89 24.12 -14.93
CA ALA A 694 16.47 22.80 -15.38
C ALA A 694 17.26 21.65 -14.74
N LEU A 695 18.56 21.83 -14.56
CA LEU A 695 19.45 20.85 -13.92
C LEU A 695 19.11 20.67 -12.43
N THR A 696 18.95 21.75 -11.70
CA THR A 696 18.61 21.71 -10.25
C THR A 696 17.23 21.11 -10.00
N MET A 697 16.27 21.34 -10.90
CA MET A 697 14.95 20.70 -10.89
C MET A 697 15.09 19.16 -10.97
N ALA A 698 15.87 18.64 -11.92
CA ALA A 698 16.10 17.20 -12.06
C ALA A 698 16.74 16.57 -10.80
N PHE A 699 17.65 17.29 -10.13
CA PHE A 699 18.22 16.84 -8.86
C PHE A 699 17.21 16.83 -7.70
N SER A 700 16.26 17.77 -7.66
CA SER A 700 15.21 17.79 -6.65
C SER A 700 14.36 16.51 -6.67
N ASP A 701 14.00 16.01 -7.86
CA ASP A 701 13.26 14.76 -8.03
C ASP A 701 14.05 13.56 -7.50
N VAL A 702 15.35 13.50 -7.80
CA VAL A 702 16.25 12.44 -7.32
C VAL A 702 16.34 12.43 -5.79
N ILE A 703 16.40 13.60 -5.14
CA ILE A 703 16.45 13.71 -3.67
C ILE A 703 15.16 13.16 -3.05
N VAL A 704 13.99 13.57 -3.53
CA VAL A 704 12.68 13.14 -3.04
C VAL A 704 12.51 11.64 -3.18
N ILE A 705 12.86 11.09 -4.34
CA ILE A 705 12.74 9.65 -4.59
C ILE A 705 13.77 8.87 -3.77
N GLY A 706 15.00 9.35 -3.68
CA GLY A 706 16.07 8.77 -2.84
C GLY A 706 15.66 8.69 -1.37
N ASN A 707 15.04 9.75 -0.83
CA ASN A 707 14.51 9.75 0.52
C ASN A 707 13.35 8.72 0.70
N SER A 708 12.50 8.58 -0.32
CA SER A 708 11.43 7.56 -0.32
C SER A 708 12.02 6.14 -0.35
N ILE A 709 13.02 5.87 -1.18
CA ILE A 709 13.68 4.55 -1.28
C ILE A 709 14.36 4.17 0.05
N ARG A 710 14.91 5.14 0.79
CA ARG A 710 15.51 4.92 2.12
C ARG A 710 14.56 4.24 3.10
N LEU A 711 13.23 4.39 2.93
CA LEU A 711 12.25 3.67 3.74
C LEU A 711 12.40 2.15 3.69
N LYS A 712 12.92 1.57 2.59
CA LYS A 712 13.10 0.11 2.44
C LYS A 712 14.02 -0.46 3.53
N THR A 713 15.03 0.30 3.94
CA THR A 713 16.11 -0.15 4.83
C THR A 713 16.04 0.44 6.24
N LYS A 714 15.09 1.34 6.51
CA LYS A 714 14.96 2.00 7.82
C LYS A 714 14.62 0.96 8.90
N LYS A 715 15.35 0.92 10.02
CA LYS A 715 15.13 -0.06 11.10
C LYS A 715 13.70 0.00 11.65
N LEU A 716 13.14 -1.15 12.05
CA LEU A 716 11.83 -1.32 12.69
C LEU A 716 11.99 -1.60 14.21
N SER A 717 13.15 -1.21 14.75
CA SER A 717 13.47 -1.34 16.18
C SER A 717 13.36 0.01 16.86
#